data_ea74ccb32aaaa0b1d86254205ddfce62
#
_entry.id   ea74ccb32aaaa0b1d86254205ddfce62
#
_cell.length_a   1.000
_cell.length_b   1.000
_cell.length_c   1.000
_cell.angle_alpha   90.00
_cell.angle_beta   90.00
_cell.angle_gamma   90.00
#
_symmetry.space_group_name_H-M   'P 1'
#
loop_
_entity.id
_entity.type
_entity.pdbx_description
1 polymer ?
#
loop_
_entity_poly.entity_id
_entity_poly.type
_entity_poly.pdbx_seq_one_letter_code
_entity_poly.pdbx_strand_id
1 'polypeptide(L)'
;MNFLTRLKILPRWIIATLDSLILFHCALFGYLVRFNFELALIEQYDAIAGSFTFMIGGLLVMQNTRSYEGIVRHTGFRDGSNIFKTVVINFILFLFLNFFHGNFLNDRFLLPTSVLIIASLSSLFMLIFYRLLVKELFVYLKNGILVKELKNGIIFGAGEAGIIAQEAIKRDSKILFNTVAFLDDDPKKEGKNIDGKRIYKGIGDLEKLAQQFGITELIIAVRDLSVKRKNEIIDECLRLNISVSIVPPVDQWINGGLTAGAIREVKIEDLLSREQIILDNPRIHEDLQGKVILVTGAAGSIGSELCRQISHYEPKLLILFDIAESALYDVEQEFKENHAHCQIKVVLGDVRNKKKVKEVFKAFKPQVVFHAAAYKHVPMMENYPEEAIQSNVLGTKILADIAVLAKVDKFVFVSTDKAVNPTNVMGASKRAAEMYVQALNEYLERNHKSYHTKFITTRFGNVLGSNGSVIPLFKKQIMHGGPITVTHPEITRYFMTIPEACQLVLEAGIMGEGGEIFVFDMGEPIKILDLAKKMIQLSGKKVDSDIKVVFSGLREGEKLYEELLNDFETVKITHHPKIKIAQVLPSSYHKIDGQIELFMNLVTKNSENELVSHLKVIVPEYISNSSRFGVLDRLN
;
A
#
# COMPACT_ATOMS: atom_id res chain seq x y z
N MET A 1 36.23 12.23 25.24
CA MET A 1 35.42 11.97 24.02
C MET A 1 33.98 12.46 24.07
N ASN A 2 33.45 12.84 25.25
CA ASN A 2 32.06 13.30 25.40
C ASN A 2 31.77 14.79 25.14
N PHE A 3 32.80 15.63 24.84
CA PHE A 3 32.61 17.08 24.65
C PHE A 3 32.17 17.41 23.21
N LEU A 4 32.75 16.78 22.21
CA LEU A 4 32.44 17.02 20.79
C LEU A 4 31.03 16.55 20.39
N THR A 5 30.49 15.51 21.05
CA THR A 5 29.13 15.02 20.80
C THR A 5 28.03 15.89 21.42
N ARG A 6 28.37 16.75 22.40
CA ARG A 6 27.44 17.71 23.04
C ARG A 6 27.31 19.02 22.25
N LEU A 7 28.26 19.36 21.39
CA LEU A 7 28.19 20.56 20.55
C LEU A 7 27.20 20.35 19.39
N LYS A 8 25.93 20.56 19.64
CA LYS A 8 24.88 20.42 18.63
C LYS A 8 25.07 21.37 17.44
N ILE A 9 25.56 22.60 17.64
CA ILE A 9 25.85 23.61 16.60
C ILE A 9 27.00 24.46 17.10
N LEU A 10 28.06 24.65 16.28
CA LEU A 10 29.14 25.59 16.60
C LEU A 10 28.61 27.03 16.52
N PRO A 11 28.89 27.88 17.54
CA PRO A 11 28.56 29.30 17.49
C PRO A 11 29.23 30.00 16.30
N ARG A 12 28.53 30.93 15.66
CA ARG A 12 28.99 31.64 14.46
C ARG A 12 30.32 32.35 14.65
N TRP A 13 30.58 32.91 15.83
CA TRP A 13 31.83 33.60 16.15
C TRP A 13 33.05 32.67 16.12
N ILE A 14 32.90 31.39 16.51
CA ILE A 14 33.97 30.39 16.45
C ILE A 14 34.33 30.11 14.98
N ILE A 15 33.36 30.00 14.10
CA ILE A 15 33.57 29.77 12.67
C ILE A 15 34.30 31.00 12.06
N ALA A 16 33.81 32.21 12.37
CA ALA A 16 34.42 33.44 11.87
C ALA A 16 35.87 33.60 12.35
N THR A 17 36.15 33.27 13.63
CA THR A 17 37.53 33.30 14.17
C THR A 17 38.41 32.26 13.47
N LEU A 18 37.93 31.04 13.28
CA LEU A 18 38.70 29.99 12.59
C LEU A 18 38.99 30.35 11.13
N ASP A 19 37.97 30.84 10.42
CA ASP A 19 38.13 31.31 9.03
C ASP A 19 39.14 32.46 8.95
N SER A 20 39.11 33.41 9.89
CA SER A 20 40.06 34.53 9.97
C SER A 20 41.49 34.05 10.22
N LEU A 21 41.68 33.12 11.15
CA LEU A 21 42.98 32.49 11.40
C LEU A 21 43.53 31.77 10.17
N ILE A 22 42.69 31.09 9.41
CA ILE A 22 43.07 30.44 8.14
C ILE A 22 43.57 31.51 7.15
N LEU A 23 42.85 32.62 6.99
CA LEU A 23 43.28 33.70 6.11
C LEU A 23 44.65 34.25 6.51
N PHE A 24 44.87 34.50 7.81
CA PHE A 24 46.15 34.96 8.33
C PHE A 24 47.30 33.99 7.98
N HIS A 25 47.12 32.69 8.29
CA HIS A 25 48.16 31.69 8.00
C HIS A 25 48.41 31.49 6.51
N CYS A 26 47.34 31.57 5.68
CA CYS A 26 47.50 31.50 4.22
C CYS A 26 48.26 32.70 3.64
N ALA A 27 48.05 33.90 4.20
CA ALA A 27 48.85 35.07 3.79
C ALA A 27 50.31 34.93 4.22
N LEU A 28 50.56 34.49 5.45
CA LEU A 28 51.92 34.23 5.93
C LEU A 28 52.60 33.14 5.10
N PHE A 29 51.89 32.08 4.74
CA PHE A 29 52.37 31.06 3.81
C PHE A 29 52.71 31.63 2.44
N GLY A 30 51.93 32.57 1.94
CA GLY A 30 52.20 33.28 0.72
C GLY A 30 53.55 34.03 0.74
N TYR A 31 53.87 34.68 1.87
CA TYR A 31 55.21 35.29 2.08
C TYR A 31 56.33 34.25 2.12
N LEU A 32 56.15 33.15 2.85
CA LEU A 32 57.13 32.06 2.95
C LEU A 32 57.47 31.48 1.56
N VAL A 33 56.45 31.21 0.76
CA VAL A 33 56.62 30.65 -0.59
C VAL A 33 57.28 31.69 -1.53
N ARG A 34 56.86 32.96 -1.45
CA ARG A 34 57.40 34.02 -2.32
C ARG A 34 58.87 34.26 -2.09
N PHE A 35 59.32 34.17 -0.86
CA PHE A 35 60.73 34.44 -0.47
C PHE A 35 61.52 33.17 -0.19
N ASN A 36 61.13 32.02 -0.74
CA ASN A 36 61.81 30.72 -0.62
C ASN A 36 62.23 30.39 0.82
N PHE A 37 61.37 30.75 1.82
CA PHE A 37 61.60 30.55 3.27
C PHE A 37 62.81 31.35 3.84
N GLU A 38 63.32 32.37 3.18
CA GLU A 38 64.36 33.26 3.72
C GLU A 38 63.77 34.25 4.72
N LEU A 39 63.94 33.97 6.02
CA LEU A 39 63.33 34.73 7.11
C LEU A 39 63.75 36.22 7.13
N ALA A 40 64.99 36.53 6.76
CA ALA A 40 65.51 37.93 6.71
C ALA A 40 64.75 38.82 5.68
N LEU A 41 64.38 38.24 4.53
CA LEU A 41 63.54 38.92 3.54
C LEU A 41 62.10 39.06 4.00
N ILE A 42 61.57 38.07 4.72
CA ILE A 42 60.21 38.08 5.22
C ILE A 42 60.01 39.17 6.28
N GLU A 43 61.00 39.34 7.18
CA GLU A 43 61.01 40.44 8.16
C GLU A 43 61.08 41.80 7.50
N GLN A 44 61.93 41.98 6.46
CA GLN A 44 62.07 43.24 5.73
C GLN A 44 60.77 43.73 5.05
N TYR A 45 59.85 42.79 4.71
CA TYR A 45 58.56 43.09 4.09
C TYR A 45 57.37 43.12 5.07
N ASP A 46 57.65 43.14 6.39
CA ASP A 46 56.63 43.25 7.45
C ASP A 46 55.47 42.23 7.27
N ALA A 47 55.85 40.96 7.00
CA ALA A 47 54.92 39.90 6.61
C ALA A 47 53.78 39.68 7.64
N ILE A 48 54.06 39.91 8.92
CA ILE A 48 53.07 39.78 10.00
C ILE A 48 51.98 40.85 9.85
N ALA A 49 52.38 42.13 9.65
CA ALA A 49 51.42 43.23 9.46
C ALA A 49 50.62 43.06 8.19
N GLY A 50 51.27 42.63 7.08
CA GLY A 50 50.57 42.29 5.83
C GLY A 50 49.54 41.17 5.99
N SER A 51 49.90 40.10 6.71
CA SER A 51 48.98 38.97 6.98
C SER A 51 47.80 39.38 7.88
N PHE A 52 48.04 40.23 8.89
CA PHE A 52 46.95 40.80 9.71
C PHE A 52 46.00 41.66 8.88
N THR A 53 46.55 42.49 8.00
CA THR A 53 45.74 43.36 7.11
C THR A 53 44.88 42.53 6.18
N PHE A 54 45.45 41.45 5.58
CA PHE A 54 44.69 40.49 4.73
C PHE A 54 43.59 39.79 5.50
N MET A 55 43.84 39.39 6.77
CA MET A 55 42.86 38.78 7.66
C MET A 55 41.72 39.77 7.97
N ILE A 56 42.01 41.00 8.32
CA ILE A 56 41.00 42.03 8.63
C ILE A 56 40.13 42.32 7.41
N GLY A 57 40.74 42.52 6.23
CA GLY A 57 40.00 42.67 4.97
C GLY A 57 39.06 41.48 4.72
N GLY A 58 39.57 40.27 4.88
CA GLY A 58 38.77 39.04 4.74
C GLY A 58 37.61 38.99 5.73
N LEU A 59 37.83 39.36 6.98
CA LEU A 59 36.76 39.40 8.00
C LEU A 59 35.62 40.38 7.62
N LEU A 60 35.99 41.58 7.12
CA LEU A 60 35.01 42.57 6.64
C LEU A 60 34.20 42.04 5.44
N VAL A 61 34.86 41.36 4.50
CA VAL A 61 34.20 40.74 3.35
C VAL A 61 33.31 39.59 3.79
N MET A 62 33.73 38.77 4.75
CA MET A 62 32.95 37.68 5.31
C MET A 62 31.64 38.16 5.94
N GLN A 63 31.65 39.32 6.61
CA GLN A 63 30.44 39.91 7.18
C GLN A 63 29.38 40.21 6.11
N ASN A 64 29.81 40.73 4.95
CA ASN A 64 28.92 41.04 3.83
C ASN A 64 28.44 39.77 3.09
N THR A 65 29.31 38.80 2.87
CA THR A 65 28.98 37.56 2.14
C THR A 65 28.30 36.51 3.01
N ARG A 66 28.26 36.73 4.34
CA ARG A 66 27.73 35.80 5.35
C ARG A 66 28.28 34.37 5.21
N SER A 67 29.52 34.22 4.77
CA SER A 67 30.12 32.90 4.50
C SER A 67 30.31 32.04 5.76
N TYR A 68 30.34 32.66 6.97
CA TYR A 68 30.46 31.97 8.27
C TYR A 68 29.11 31.58 8.91
N GLU A 69 27.96 31.94 8.32
CA GLU A 69 26.64 31.64 8.90
C GLU A 69 26.20 30.21 8.63
N GLY A 70 26.83 29.49 7.71
CA GLY A 70 26.54 28.10 7.39
C GLY A 70 26.86 27.13 8.52
N ILE A 71 26.06 26.06 8.65
CA ILE A 71 26.33 24.96 9.59
C ILE A 71 27.43 24.07 8.97
N VAL A 72 28.65 24.11 9.45
CA VAL A 72 29.84 23.48 8.86
C VAL A 72 29.63 21.98 8.55
N ARG A 73 28.90 21.25 9.40
CA ARG A 73 28.59 19.82 9.19
C ARG A 73 27.61 19.54 8.02
N HIS A 74 26.94 20.57 7.50
CA HIS A 74 25.98 20.45 6.39
C HIS A 74 26.41 21.27 5.18
N THR A 75 27.71 21.57 5.07
CA THR A 75 28.28 22.35 3.97
C THR A 75 27.87 21.77 2.61
N GLY A 76 27.22 22.60 1.78
CA GLY A 76 26.75 22.28 0.45
C GLY A 76 27.38 23.17 -0.62
N PHE A 77 26.95 23.01 -1.86
CA PHE A 77 27.44 23.82 -3.00
C PHE A 77 27.26 25.33 -2.78
N ARG A 78 26.16 25.73 -2.14
CA ARG A 78 25.88 27.15 -1.85
C ARG A 78 26.89 27.77 -0.88
N ASP A 79 27.33 27.01 0.12
CA ASP A 79 28.36 27.47 1.06
C ASP A 79 29.72 27.60 0.38
N GLY A 80 30.07 26.62 -0.48
CA GLY A 80 31.28 26.71 -1.32
C GLY A 80 31.27 27.92 -2.23
N SER A 81 30.14 28.26 -2.84
CA SER A 81 29.97 29.46 -3.66
C SER A 81 30.14 30.74 -2.85
N ASN A 82 29.65 30.80 -1.60
CA ASN A 82 29.85 31.98 -0.74
C ASN A 82 31.31 32.15 -0.31
N ILE A 83 32.05 31.05 -0.03
CA ILE A 83 33.48 31.10 0.25
C ILE A 83 34.23 31.61 -0.96
N PHE A 84 33.94 31.09 -2.15
CA PHE A 84 34.54 31.53 -3.38
C PHE A 84 34.35 33.04 -3.60
N LYS A 85 33.13 33.55 -3.47
CA LYS A 85 32.82 34.99 -3.54
C LYS A 85 33.62 35.78 -2.52
N THR A 86 33.70 35.31 -1.26
CA THR A 86 34.48 36.00 -0.22
C THR A 86 35.94 36.15 -0.60
N VAL A 87 36.58 35.09 -1.07
CA VAL A 87 37.98 35.09 -1.45
C VAL A 87 38.23 36.00 -2.67
N VAL A 88 37.35 35.94 -3.69
CA VAL A 88 37.44 36.78 -4.89
C VAL A 88 37.27 38.26 -4.56
N ILE A 89 36.27 38.60 -3.74
CA ILE A 89 36.03 39.99 -3.33
C ILE A 89 37.22 40.50 -2.52
N ASN A 90 37.76 39.70 -1.57
CA ASN A 90 38.94 40.06 -0.80
C ASN A 90 40.17 40.26 -1.69
N PHE A 91 40.38 39.40 -2.69
CA PHE A 91 41.43 39.54 -3.66
C PHE A 91 41.33 40.85 -4.45
N ILE A 92 40.15 41.20 -4.97
CA ILE A 92 39.91 42.45 -5.72
C ILE A 92 40.10 43.65 -4.80
N LEU A 93 39.62 43.59 -3.56
CA LEU A 93 39.81 44.64 -2.56
C LEU A 93 41.31 44.95 -2.36
N PHE A 94 42.13 43.90 -2.19
CA PHE A 94 43.57 44.09 -1.99
C PHE A 94 44.33 44.50 -3.25
N LEU A 95 43.88 44.12 -4.44
CA LEU A 95 44.38 44.69 -5.67
C LEU A 95 44.13 46.20 -5.75
N PHE A 96 42.94 46.63 -5.38
CA PHE A 96 42.60 48.06 -5.35
C PHE A 96 43.38 48.81 -4.28
N LEU A 97 43.47 48.25 -3.06
CA LEU A 97 44.26 48.85 -1.97
C LEU A 97 45.75 48.94 -2.31
N ASN A 98 46.32 47.93 -2.96
CA ASN A 98 47.71 47.96 -3.44
C ASN A 98 47.94 49.05 -4.49
N PHE A 99 46.99 49.18 -5.45
CA PHE A 99 47.08 50.24 -6.47
C PHE A 99 47.02 51.63 -5.83
N PHE A 100 46.10 51.82 -4.85
CA PHE A 100 45.97 53.12 -4.17
C PHE A 100 47.18 53.44 -3.28
N HIS A 101 47.68 52.48 -2.53
CA HIS A 101 48.80 52.62 -1.59
C HIS A 101 50.13 52.91 -2.38
N GLY A 102 50.36 52.18 -3.48
CA GLY A 102 51.56 52.38 -4.31
C GLY A 102 51.59 53.70 -5.04
N ASN A 103 50.45 54.27 -5.47
CA ASN A 103 50.42 55.52 -6.24
C ASN A 103 50.26 56.75 -5.35
N PHE A 104 49.71 56.67 -4.12
CA PHE A 104 49.35 57.87 -3.35
C PHE A 104 49.98 57.95 -1.96
N LEU A 105 50.49 56.86 -1.37
CA LEU A 105 50.98 56.88 0.00
C LEU A 105 52.42 56.43 0.19
N ASN A 106 52.89 55.44 -0.54
CA ASN A 106 54.24 54.88 -0.38
C ASN A 106 54.63 54.06 -1.62
N ASP A 107 55.87 54.06 -2.06
CA ASP A 107 56.36 53.29 -3.22
C ASP A 107 56.35 51.73 -2.98
N ARG A 108 55.85 51.29 -1.86
CA ARG A 108 55.79 49.86 -1.53
C ARG A 108 54.36 49.36 -1.53
N PHE A 109 54.10 48.12 -2.05
CA PHE A 109 52.82 47.46 -2.00
C PHE A 109 52.48 47.03 -0.56
N LEU A 110 51.23 47.13 -0.17
CA LEU A 110 50.71 46.65 1.12
C LEU A 110 50.90 45.11 1.26
N LEU A 111 50.65 44.37 0.15
CA LEU A 111 51.00 42.97 -0.05
C LEU A 111 51.61 42.82 -1.46
N PRO A 112 52.76 42.15 -1.62
CA PRO A 112 53.26 41.80 -2.95
C PRO A 112 52.21 41.02 -3.73
N THR A 113 52.00 41.37 -5.02
CA THR A 113 50.93 40.76 -5.84
C THR A 113 51.03 39.23 -5.92
N SER A 114 52.25 38.69 -5.93
CA SER A 114 52.47 37.24 -5.90
C SER A 114 52.04 36.61 -4.55
N VAL A 115 52.27 37.31 -3.42
CA VAL A 115 51.78 36.89 -2.10
C VAL A 115 50.27 36.88 -2.07
N LEU A 116 49.64 37.94 -2.61
CA LEU A 116 48.19 38.05 -2.68
C LEU A 116 47.53 36.90 -3.47
N ILE A 117 48.13 36.51 -4.62
CA ILE A 117 47.67 35.37 -5.43
C ILE A 117 47.78 34.06 -4.63
N ILE A 118 48.97 33.80 -4.06
CA ILE A 118 49.20 32.56 -3.29
C ILE A 118 48.29 32.50 -2.06
N ALA A 119 48.15 33.62 -1.32
CA ALA A 119 47.28 33.72 -0.16
C ALA A 119 45.81 33.45 -0.50
N SER A 120 45.32 34.00 -1.60
CA SER A 120 43.92 33.80 -2.02
C SER A 120 43.64 32.38 -2.47
N LEU A 121 44.53 31.78 -3.28
CA LEU A 121 44.35 30.39 -3.73
C LEU A 121 44.45 29.39 -2.57
N SER A 122 45.43 29.56 -1.67
CA SER A 122 45.58 28.70 -0.49
C SER A 122 44.42 28.90 0.47
N SER A 123 43.90 30.11 0.67
CA SER A 123 42.72 30.39 1.47
C SER A 123 41.46 29.69 0.95
N LEU A 124 41.24 29.77 -0.36
CA LEU A 124 40.11 29.08 -1.00
C LEU A 124 40.18 27.59 -0.76
N PHE A 125 41.37 27.00 -0.99
CA PHE A 125 41.56 25.55 -0.75
C PHE A 125 41.35 25.17 0.71
N MET A 126 42.00 25.87 1.64
CA MET A 126 41.94 25.52 3.07
C MET A 126 40.56 25.73 3.70
N LEU A 127 39.85 26.82 3.32
CA LEU A 127 38.49 27.06 3.80
C LEU A 127 37.49 26.01 3.34
N ILE A 128 37.60 25.51 2.12
CA ILE A 128 36.75 24.42 1.62
C ILE A 128 37.18 23.09 2.25
N PHE A 129 38.48 22.80 2.28
CA PHE A 129 39.02 21.54 2.78
C PHE A 129 38.66 21.27 4.23
N TYR A 130 38.85 22.23 5.15
CA TYR A 130 38.52 21.99 6.55
C TYR A 130 37.01 21.76 6.75
N ARG A 131 36.14 22.42 5.99
CA ARG A 131 34.68 22.22 6.07
C ARG A 131 34.28 20.83 5.60
N LEU A 132 34.88 20.34 4.52
CA LEU A 132 34.68 18.97 4.06
C LEU A 132 35.21 17.96 5.09
N LEU A 133 36.37 18.21 5.66
CA LEU A 133 36.96 17.34 6.71
C LEU A 133 36.08 17.29 7.95
N VAL A 134 35.57 18.41 8.43
CA VAL A 134 34.64 18.45 9.59
C VAL A 134 33.36 17.70 9.28
N LYS A 135 32.82 17.84 8.08
CA LYS A 135 31.63 17.11 7.62
C LYS A 135 31.87 15.60 7.65
N GLU A 136 32.95 15.13 7.05
CA GLU A 136 33.32 13.70 7.00
C GLU A 136 33.62 13.14 8.40
N LEU A 137 34.36 13.88 9.22
CA LEU A 137 34.64 13.48 10.60
C LEU A 137 33.37 13.37 11.44
N PHE A 138 32.43 14.29 11.26
CA PHE A 138 31.13 14.24 11.96
C PHE A 138 30.31 13.03 11.53
N VAL A 139 30.27 12.71 10.22
CA VAL A 139 29.61 11.51 9.70
C VAL A 139 30.27 10.24 10.27
N TYR A 140 31.61 10.20 10.28
CA TYR A 140 32.38 9.07 10.84
C TYR A 140 32.11 8.85 12.33
N LEU A 141 32.13 9.92 13.14
CA LEU A 141 31.85 9.83 14.58
C LEU A 141 30.39 9.45 14.88
N LYS A 142 29.45 9.96 14.09
CA LYS A 142 28.04 9.59 14.21
C LYS A 142 27.81 8.12 13.88
N ASN A 143 28.41 7.62 12.82
CA ASN A 143 28.32 6.22 12.40
C ASN A 143 29.02 5.28 13.40
N GLY A 144 30.16 5.70 13.98
CA GLY A 144 30.90 4.90 14.97
C GLY A 144 30.15 4.63 16.29
N ILE A 145 29.17 5.47 16.65
CA ILE A 145 28.34 5.31 17.85
C ILE A 145 27.15 4.35 17.57
N LEU A 146 26.73 4.20 16.32
CA LEU A 146 25.58 3.39 15.88
C LEU A 146 25.95 1.96 15.43
N VAL A 147 27.22 1.58 15.45
CA VAL A 147 27.73 0.30 14.91
C VAL A 147 27.19 -0.96 15.63
N LYS A 148 26.28 -0.83 16.60
CA LYS A 148 25.90 -2.03 17.38
C LYS A 148 24.89 -2.97 16.72
N GLU A 149 24.10 -2.57 15.69
CA GLU A 149 23.12 -3.48 15.05
C GLU A 149 22.65 -3.05 13.65
N LEU A 150 23.56 -2.56 12.78
CA LEU A 150 23.18 -2.27 11.39
C LEU A 150 22.90 -3.57 10.63
N LYS A 151 21.67 -3.76 10.16
CA LYS A 151 21.31 -4.84 9.25
C LYS A 151 21.88 -4.55 7.87
N ASN A 152 22.72 -5.42 7.35
CA ASN A 152 23.19 -5.32 5.99
C ASN A 152 22.05 -5.67 5.01
N GLY A 153 21.83 -4.80 4.05
CA GLY A 153 20.76 -4.99 3.09
C GLY A 153 21.10 -4.56 1.68
N ILE A 154 20.26 -4.98 0.76
CA ILE A 154 20.36 -4.70 -0.67
C ILE A 154 19.09 -3.96 -1.10
N ILE A 155 19.24 -3.01 -2.03
CA ILE A 155 18.11 -2.37 -2.70
C ILE A 155 17.98 -2.96 -4.10
N PHE A 156 16.83 -3.56 -4.40
CA PHE A 156 16.46 -4.00 -5.74
C PHE A 156 15.78 -2.84 -6.49
N GLY A 157 16.42 -2.39 -7.57
CA GLY A 157 16.08 -1.19 -8.33
C GLY A 157 17.15 -0.10 -8.18
N ALA A 158 18.03 0.02 -9.18
CA ALA A 158 19.06 1.07 -9.27
C ALA A 158 18.58 2.24 -10.16
N GLY A 159 17.31 2.61 -10.03
CA GLY A 159 16.67 3.76 -10.66
C GLY A 159 16.38 4.86 -9.64
N GLU A 160 15.55 5.83 -10.06
CA GLU A 160 15.17 6.98 -9.25
C GLU A 160 14.55 6.58 -7.89
N ALA A 161 13.63 5.60 -7.91
CA ALA A 161 12.99 5.11 -6.68
C ALA A 161 14.00 4.48 -5.70
N GLY A 162 15.00 3.74 -6.21
CA GLY A 162 16.05 3.15 -5.37
C GLY A 162 16.98 4.19 -4.75
N ILE A 163 17.33 5.25 -5.50
CA ILE A 163 18.13 6.37 -4.99
C ILE A 163 17.36 7.11 -3.89
N ILE A 164 16.08 7.42 -4.13
CA ILE A 164 15.23 8.10 -3.14
C ILE A 164 15.06 7.23 -1.88
N ALA A 165 14.86 5.92 -2.05
CA ALA A 165 14.77 4.99 -0.92
C ALA A 165 16.07 4.98 -0.08
N GLN A 166 17.23 4.92 -0.73
CA GLN A 166 18.52 4.99 -0.05
C GLN A 166 18.70 6.31 0.72
N GLU A 167 18.33 7.44 0.11
CA GLU A 167 18.40 8.74 0.78
C GLU A 167 17.46 8.83 1.98
N ALA A 168 16.22 8.34 1.84
CA ALA A 168 15.25 8.30 2.92
C ALA A 168 15.77 7.49 4.12
N ILE A 169 16.34 6.31 3.86
CA ILE A 169 16.96 5.45 4.88
C ILE A 169 18.15 6.16 5.55
N LYS A 170 19.05 6.80 4.78
CA LYS A 170 20.20 7.53 5.34
C LYS A 170 19.80 8.71 6.23
N ARG A 171 18.66 9.36 5.93
CA ARG A 171 18.17 10.51 6.71
C ARG A 171 17.54 10.08 8.05
N ASP A 172 16.95 8.90 8.12
CA ASP A 172 16.29 8.40 9.32
C ASP A 172 17.24 7.58 10.19
N SER A 173 17.74 8.19 11.25
CA SER A 173 18.65 7.54 12.20
C SER A 173 18.02 6.41 13.03
N LYS A 174 16.71 6.19 12.93
CA LYS A 174 16.02 5.10 13.62
C LYS A 174 16.06 3.80 12.83
N ILE A 175 16.28 3.86 11.52
CA ILE A 175 16.40 2.69 10.67
C ILE A 175 17.85 2.22 10.65
N LEU A 176 18.08 1.04 11.22
CA LEU A 176 19.39 0.40 11.31
C LEU A 176 19.66 -0.42 10.03
N PHE A 177 19.62 0.20 8.84
CA PHE A 177 19.85 -0.46 7.56
C PHE A 177 21.10 0.11 6.87
N ASN A 178 22.01 -0.79 6.51
CA ASN A 178 23.22 -0.45 5.75
C ASN A 178 23.10 -1.00 4.32
N THR A 179 22.92 -0.13 3.35
CA THR A 179 22.92 -0.52 1.93
C THR A 179 24.32 -1.00 1.54
N VAL A 180 24.46 -2.26 1.18
CA VAL A 180 25.74 -2.86 0.77
C VAL A 180 25.90 -2.81 -0.75
N ALA A 181 24.83 -3.08 -1.48
CA ALA A 181 24.82 -3.14 -2.94
C ALA A 181 23.43 -2.78 -3.49
N PHE A 182 23.36 -2.61 -4.81
CA PHE A 182 22.12 -2.55 -5.56
C PHE A 182 21.99 -3.76 -6.47
N LEU A 183 20.75 -4.20 -6.73
CA LEU A 183 20.40 -5.14 -7.79
C LEU A 183 19.50 -4.44 -8.81
N ASP A 184 19.68 -4.72 -10.09
CA ASP A 184 18.80 -4.21 -11.15
C ASP A 184 18.75 -5.20 -12.31
N ASP A 185 17.58 -5.34 -12.94
CA ASP A 185 17.41 -6.23 -14.09
C ASP A 185 17.94 -5.64 -15.41
N ASP A 186 18.19 -4.31 -15.45
CA ASP A 186 18.75 -3.64 -16.62
C ASP A 186 20.26 -3.93 -16.76
N PRO A 187 20.70 -4.69 -17.79
CA PRO A 187 22.10 -5.05 -17.97
C PRO A 187 23.01 -3.81 -18.22
N LYS A 188 22.45 -2.68 -18.64
CA LYS A 188 23.22 -1.44 -18.88
C LYS A 188 23.70 -0.78 -17.58
N LYS A 189 23.14 -1.16 -16.43
CA LYS A 189 23.50 -0.64 -15.12
C LYS A 189 24.52 -1.52 -14.39
N GLU A 190 24.69 -2.77 -14.82
CA GLU A 190 25.62 -3.70 -14.20
C GLU A 190 27.05 -3.13 -14.11
N GLY A 191 27.69 -3.33 -12.97
CA GLY A 191 29.05 -2.88 -12.69
C GLY A 191 29.20 -1.39 -12.39
N LYS A 192 28.15 -0.57 -12.57
CA LYS A 192 28.15 0.85 -12.17
C LYS A 192 27.99 1.00 -10.65
N ASN A 193 28.20 2.21 -10.14
CA ASN A 193 28.10 2.52 -8.73
C ASN A 193 27.10 3.65 -8.46
N ILE A 194 26.34 3.54 -7.38
CA ILE A 194 25.52 4.60 -6.79
C ILE A 194 26.06 4.84 -5.39
N ASP A 195 26.52 6.05 -5.09
CA ASP A 195 27.11 6.41 -3.78
C ASP A 195 28.20 5.41 -3.29
N GLY A 196 29.07 4.95 -4.21
CA GLY A 196 30.12 3.99 -3.91
C GLY A 196 29.63 2.53 -3.71
N LYS A 197 28.34 2.24 -3.92
CA LYS A 197 27.76 0.88 -3.86
C LYS A 197 27.59 0.33 -5.27
N ARG A 198 28.09 -0.87 -5.49
CA ARG A 198 28.09 -1.54 -6.80
C ARG A 198 26.70 -2.05 -7.15
N ILE A 199 26.35 -1.97 -8.44
CA ILE A 199 25.13 -2.54 -9.01
C ILE A 199 25.45 -3.92 -9.60
N TYR A 200 24.66 -4.93 -9.23
CA TYR A 200 24.73 -6.30 -9.74
C TYR A 200 23.49 -6.62 -10.56
N LYS A 201 23.59 -7.59 -11.46
CA LYS A 201 22.51 -7.94 -12.38
C LYS A 201 21.50 -8.87 -11.75
N GLY A 202 20.26 -8.40 -11.62
CA GLY A 202 19.12 -9.21 -11.17
C GLY A 202 19.35 -9.91 -9.82
N ILE A 203 18.63 -11.01 -9.60
CA ILE A 203 18.71 -11.79 -8.35
C ILE A 203 19.67 -12.97 -8.40
N GLY A 204 20.31 -13.23 -9.57
CA GLY A 204 21.20 -14.39 -9.73
C GLY A 204 22.41 -14.39 -8.81
N ASP A 205 22.90 -13.20 -8.44
CA ASP A 205 24.03 -13.04 -7.53
C ASP A 205 23.61 -12.92 -6.05
N LEU A 206 22.29 -12.92 -5.73
CA LEU A 206 21.80 -12.64 -4.39
C LEU A 206 22.36 -13.61 -3.33
N GLU A 207 22.42 -14.90 -3.63
CA GLU A 207 22.93 -15.92 -2.71
C GLU A 207 24.42 -15.68 -2.39
N LYS A 208 25.22 -15.40 -3.41
CA LYS A 208 26.65 -15.08 -3.26
C LYS A 208 26.86 -13.80 -2.43
N LEU A 209 26.08 -12.76 -2.71
CA LEU A 209 26.14 -11.50 -1.97
C LEU A 209 25.66 -11.68 -0.52
N ALA A 210 24.63 -12.50 -0.30
CA ALA A 210 24.12 -12.80 1.03
C ALA A 210 25.19 -13.46 1.92
N GLN A 211 25.93 -14.42 1.36
CA GLN A 211 27.04 -15.07 2.08
C GLN A 211 28.22 -14.12 2.30
N GLN A 212 28.58 -13.32 1.27
CA GLN A 212 29.75 -12.44 1.33
C GLN A 212 29.57 -11.28 2.32
N PHE A 213 28.37 -10.69 2.36
CA PHE A 213 28.12 -9.46 3.12
C PHE A 213 27.19 -9.66 4.32
N GLY A 214 26.70 -10.88 4.57
CA GLY A 214 25.74 -11.15 5.64
C GLY A 214 24.42 -10.39 5.45
N ILE A 215 23.85 -10.46 4.24
CA ILE A 215 22.61 -9.76 3.92
C ILE A 215 21.44 -10.37 4.69
N THR A 216 20.68 -9.52 5.39
CA THR A 216 19.50 -9.93 6.16
C THR A 216 18.21 -9.33 5.64
N GLU A 217 18.29 -8.29 4.79
CA GLU A 217 17.11 -7.58 4.28
C GLU A 217 17.30 -7.13 2.83
N LEU A 218 16.24 -7.21 2.03
CA LEU A 218 16.17 -6.67 0.66
C LEU A 218 14.99 -5.70 0.56
N ILE A 219 15.23 -4.54 -0.03
CA ILE A 219 14.20 -3.53 -0.27
C ILE A 219 13.90 -3.46 -1.76
N ILE A 220 12.65 -3.74 -2.16
CA ILE A 220 12.19 -3.59 -3.54
C ILE A 220 11.80 -2.13 -3.77
N ALA A 221 12.55 -1.45 -4.66
CA ALA A 221 12.38 -0.05 -5.01
C ALA A 221 12.27 0.14 -6.53
N VAL A 222 11.30 -0.52 -7.14
CA VAL A 222 10.98 -0.44 -8.58
C VAL A 222 9.52 -0.04 -8.73
N ARG A 223 9.22 0.97 -9.58
CA ARG A 223 7.85 1.49 -9.77
C ARG A 223 6.95 0.47 -10.47
N ASP A 224 7.38 -0.03 -11.63
CA ASP A 224 6.60 -0.88 -12.53
C ASP A 224 7.20 -2.29 -12.60
N LEU A 225 7.14 -2.99 -11.48
CA LEU A 225 7.59 -4.37 -11.41
C LEU A 225 6.41 -5.31 -11.62
N SER A 226 6.48 -6.18 -12.64
CA SER A 226 5.42 -7.16 -12.87
C SER A 226 5.25 -8.07 -11.64
N VAL A 227 4.01 -8.48 -11.37
CA VAL A 227 3.68 -9.33 -10.22
C VAL A 227 4.50 -10.63 -10.25
N LYS A 228 4.68 -11.23 -11.43
CA LYS A 228 5.51 -12.43 -11.61
C LYS A 228 6.94 -12.18 -11.15
N ARG A 229 7.57 -11.08 -11.63
CA ARG A 229 8.94 -10.76 -11.27
C ARG A 229 9.10 -10.43 -9.77
N LYS A 230 8.14 -9.70 -9.21
CA LYS A 230 8.10 -9.42 -7.77
C LYS A 230 8.07 -10.71 -6.96
N ASN A 231 7.21 -11.67 -7.33
CA ASN A 231 7.11 -12.96 -6.65
C ASN A 231 8.40 -13.77 -6.76
N GLU A 232 9.06 -13.80 -7.93
CA GLU A 232 10.37 -14.46 -8.11
C GLU A 232 11.43 -13.89 -7.16
N ILE A 233 11.50 -12.57 -7.03
CA ILE A 233 12.44 -11.90 -6.10
C ILE A 233 12.15 -12.29 -4.66
N ILE A 234 10.88 -12.25 -4.26
CA ILE A 234 10.47 -12.56 -2.90
C ILE A 234 10.70 -14.03 -2.58
N ASP A 235 10.32 -14.94 -3.48
CA ASP A 235 10.53 -16.38 -3.29
C ASP A 235 12.02 -16.71 -3.11
N GLU A 236 12.91 -16.06 -3.88
CA GLU A 236 14.36 -16.23 -3.72
C GLU A 236 14.86 -15.67 -2.38
N CYS A 237 14.39 -14.51 -1.96
CA CYS A 237 14.71 -13.96 -0.64
C CYS A 237 14.24 -14.87 0.49
N LEU A 238 13.02 -15.41 0.40
CA LEU A 238 12.48 -16.35 1.40
C LEU A 238 13.31 -17.64 1.45
N ARG A 239 13.77 -18.15 0.30
CA ARG A 239 14.68 -19.32 0.23
C ARG A 239 15.97 -19.07 0.99
N LEU A 240 16.50 -17.86 0.93
CA LEU A 240 17.74 -17.44 1.59
C LEU A 240 17.54 -16.90 3.02
N ASN A 241 16.32 -16.92 3.57
CA ASN A 241 15.93 -16.30 4.84
C ASN A 241 16.26 -14.79 4.93
N ILE A 242 16.11 -14.07 3.82
CA ILE A 242 16.26 -12.63 3.73
C ILE A 242 14.87 -12.00 3.87
N SER A 243 14.69 -11.07 4.81
CA SER A 243 13.46 -10.31 4.93
C SER A 243 13.28 -9.34 3.77
N VAL A 244 12.04 -9.12 3.34
CA VAL A 244 11.75 -8.27 2.17
C VAL A 244 10.85 -7.12 2.57
N SER A 245 11.27 -5.92 2.20
CA SER A 245 10.50 -4.68 2.32
C SER A 245 10.20 -4.09 0.95
N ILE A 246 9.13 -3.32 0.85
CA ILE A 246 8.71 -2.66 -0.40
C ILE A 246 8.61 -1.15 -0.19
N VAL A 247 9.10 -0.39 -1.17
CA VAL A 247 8.82 1.04 -1.30
C VAL A 247 7.40 1.21 -1.84
N PRO A 248 6.52 1.96 -1.18
CA PRO A 248 5.16 2.19 -1.65
C PRO A 248 5.15 2.99 -2.98
N PRO A 249 4.07 2.92 -3.77
CA PRO A 249 3.89 3.76 -4.96
C PRO A 249 4.02 5.26 -4.66
N VAL A 250 4.42 6.04 -5.67
CA VAL A 250 4.75 7.48 -5.52
C VAL A 250 3.55 8.33 -5.08
N ASP A 251 2.34 7.93 -5.46
CA ASP A 251 1.07 8.54 -5.05
C ASP A 251 0.81 8.47 -3.54
N GLN A 252 1.43 7.53 -2.85
CA GLN A 252 1.35 7.38 -1.39
C GLN A 252 2.47 8.13 -0.64
N TRP A 253 3.32 8.89 -1.33
CA TRP A 253 4.40 9.65 -0.69
C TRP A 253 3.88 10.96 -0.11
N ILE A 254 4.11 11.20 1.17
CA ILE A 254 3.65 12.40 1.86
C ILE A 254 4.42 13.63 1.34
N ASN A 255 3.70 14.65 0.85
CA ASN A 255 4.27 15.88 0.29
C ASN A 255 5.30 15.64 -0.84
N GLY A 256 5.14 14.56 -1.63
CA GLY A 256 6.04 14.22 -2.72
C GLY A 256 7.39 13.66 -2.28
N GLY A 257 7.60 13.38 -0.98
CA GLY A 257 8.82 12.79 -0.43
C GLY A 257 8.59 11.42 0.21
N LEU A 258 9.46 10.45 -0.10
CA LEU A 258 9.48 9.17 0.59
C LEU A 258 10.06 9.35 1.99
N THR A 259 9.32 8.97 3.03
CA THR A 259 9.83 8.83 4.38
C THR A 259 10.28 7.39 4.61
N ALA A 260 11.33 7.18 5.38
CA ALA A 260 11.84 5.83 5.67
C ALA A 260 10.79 4.95 6.38
N GLY A 261 9.93 5.55 7.20
CA GLY A 261 8.80 4.85 7.83
C GLY A 261 7.69 4.39 6.87
N ALA A 262 7.68 4.88 5.63
CA ALA A 262 6.75 4.41 4.59
C ALA A 262 7.24 3.10 3.93
N ILE A 263 8.53 2.77 4.03
CA ILE A 263 9.07 1.47 3.58
C ILE A 263 8.53 0.41 4.53
N ARG A 264 7.76 -0.53 4.00
CA ARG A 264 7.07 -1.54 4.82
C ARG A 264 7.46 -2.95 4.42
N GLU A 265 7.41 -3.87 5.37
CA GLU A 265 7.56 -5.30 5.08
C GLU A 265 6.51 -5.79 4.08
N VAL A 266 6.93 -6.73 3.23
CA VAL A 266 6.03 -7.42 2.29
C VAL A 266 4.98 -8.19 3.07
N LYS A 267 3.72 -7.95 2.73
CA LYS A 267 2.60 -8.72 3.25
C LYS A 267 2.22 -9.81 2.26
N ILE A 268 1.55 -10.85 2.75
CA ILE A 268 1.09 -11.95 1.88
C ILE A 268 0.13 -11.44 0.79
N GLU A 269 -0.62 -10.40 1.08
CA GLU A 269 -1.52 -9.76 0.12
C GLU A 269 -0.75 -9.19 -1.10
N ASP A 270 0.50 -8.73 -0.90
CA ASP A 270 1.36 -8.21 -1.97
C ASP A 270 1.83 -9.32 -2.94
N LEU A 271 1.96 -10.57 -2.43
CA LEU A 271 2.30 -11.76 -3.23
C LEU A 271 1.12 -12.28 -4.05
N LEU A 272 -0.08 -12.16 -3.48
CA LEU A 272 -1.32 -12.67 -4.05
C LEU A 272 -2.05 -11.62 -4.89
N SER A 273 -1.65 -10.33 -4.78
CA SER A 273 -2.23 -9.26 -5.56
C SER A 273 -1.83 -9.39 -7.04
N ARG A 274 -2.81 -9.24 -7.90
CA ARG A 274 -2.65 -9.05 -9.33
C ARG A 274 -2.37 -7.57 -9.61
N GLU A 275 -2.06 -7.24 -10.88
CA GLU A 275 -2.06 -5.83 -11.31
C GLU A 275 -3.39 -5.19 -10.91
N GLN A 276 -3.30 -4.09 -10.16
CA GLN A 276 -4.49 -3.35 -9.78
C GLN A 276 -5.20 -2.86 -11.04
N ILE A 277 -6.46 -3.21 -11.15
CA ILE A 277 -7.31 -2.66 -12.20
C ILE A 277 -7.73 -1.28 -11.70
N ILE A 278 -7.13 -0.24 -12.23
CA ILE A 278 -7.63 1.11 -12.05
C ILE A 278 -8.71 1.30 -13.13
N LEU A 279 -9.97 1.14 -12.75
CA LEU A 279 -11.10 1.45 -13.61
C LEU A 279 -11.34 2.97 -13.52
N ASP A 280 -10.72 3.71 -14.40
CA ASP A 280 -11.12 5.09 -14.69
C ASP A 280 -12.22 5.03 -15.77
N ASN A 281 -13.41 4.56 -15.38
CA ASN A 281 -14.56 4.49 -16.27
C ASN A 281 -15.48 5.70 -16.01
N PRO A 282 -15.51 6.70 -16.90
CA PRO A 282 -16.37 7.88 -16.76
C PRO A 282 -17.85 7.55 -16.57
N ARG A 283 -18.31 6.41 -17.11
CA ARG A 283 -19.70 5.95 -16.96
C ARG A 283 -20.07 5.62 -15.51
N ILE A 284 -19.11 5.19 -14.68
CA ILE A 284 -19.36 4.97 -13.24
C ILE A 284 -19.73 6.30 -12.57
N HIS A 285 -18.99 7.35 -12.91
CA HIS A 285 -19.26 8.67 -12.38
C HIS A 285 -20.64 9.18 -12.82
N GLU A 286 -20.98 9.09 -14.12
CA GLU A 286 -22.29 9.50 -14.65
C GLU A 286 -23.45 8.74 -14.00
N ASP A 287 -23.27 7.46 -13.70
CA ASP A 287 -24.34 6.60 -13.16
C ASP A 287 -24.54 6.76 -11.65
N LEU A 288 -23.53 7.18 -10.89
CA LEU A 288 -23.58 7.30 -9.44
C LEU A 288 -23.64 8.73 -8.92
N GLN A 289 -23.15 9.72 -9.69
CA GLN A 289 -23.11 11.12 -9.29
C GLN A 289 -24.53 11.67 -9.03
N GLY A 290 -24.69 12.37 -7.92
CA GLY A 290 -25.95 13.02 -7.55
C GLY A 290 -27.09 12.05 -7.16
N LYS A 291 -26.87 10.74 -7.15
CA LYS A 291 -27.87 9.74 -6.74
C LYS A 291 -27.86 9.45 -5.24
N VAL A 292 -28.99 8.98 -4.75
CA VAL A 292 -29.11 8.40 -3.41
C VAL A 292 -28.82 6.91 -3.51
N ILE A 293 -27.78 6.45 -2.81
CA ILE A 293 -27.27 5.08 -2.91
C ILE A 293 -27.37 4.40 -1.55
N LEU A 294 -27.92 3.18 -1.52
CA LEU A 294 -28.02 2.35 -0.33
C LEU A 294 -27.02 1.18 -0.44
N VAL A 295 -26.16 1.02 0.56
CA VAL A 295 -25.30 -0.14 0.72
C VAL A 295 -25.74 -0.90 1.96
N THR A 296 -26.18 -2.15 1.81
CA THR A 296 -26.50 -3.04 2.93
C THR A 296 -25.30 -3.95 3.22
N GLY A 297 -25.10 -4.32 4.48
CA GLY A 297 -23.85 -4.96 4.90
C GLY A 297 -22.67 -3.98 4.87
N ALA A 298 -22.95 -2.69 5.10
CA ALA A 298 -22.00 -1.58 4.94
C ALA A 298 -20.82 -1.65 5.93
N ALA A 299 -20.94 -2.36 7.03
CA ALA A 299 -19.87 -2.61 7.99
C ALA A 299 -19.02 -3.85 7.66
N GLY A 300 -19.44 -4.66 6.70
CA GLY A 300 -18.69 -5.83 6.21
C GLY A 300 -17.51 -5.42 5.31
N SER A 301 -16.58 -6.36 5.06
CA SER A 301 -15.37 -6.10 4.25
C SER A 301 -15.68 -5.60 2.82
N ILE A 302 -16.70 -6.15 2.16
CA ILE A 302 -17.11 -5.71 0.82
C ILE A 302 -17.95 -4.43 0.91
N GLY A 303 -18.94 -4.37 1.81
CA GLY A 303 -19.83 -3.22 1.93
C GLY A 303 -19.10 -1.93 2.31
N SER A 304 -18.15 -1.99 3.26
CA SER A 304 -17.37 -0.80 3.65
C SER A 304 -16.47 -0.29 2.52
N GLU A 305 -15.86 -1.21 1.77
CA GLU A 305 -15.04 -0.84 0.63
C GLU A 305 -15.88 -0.29 -0.54
N LEU A 306 -17.06 -0.87 -0.81
CA LEU A 306 -18.02 -0.28 -1.76
C LEU A 306 -18.38 1.15 -1.36
N CYS A 307 -18.65 1.39 -0.06
CA CYS A 307 -18.93 2.74 0.43
C CYS A 307 -17.75 3.69 0.18
N ARG A 308 -16.49 3.27 0.45
CA ARG A 308 -15.29 4.08 0.17
C ARG A 308 -15.17 4.43 -1.31
N GLN A 309 -15.31 3.44 -2.19
CA GLN A 309 -15.19 3.66 -3.63
C GLN A 309 -16.35 4.53 -4.17
N ILE A 310 -17.57 4.28 -3.74
CA ILE A 310 -18.75 5.08 -4.13
C ILE A 310 -18.58 6.55 -3.69
N SER A 311 -17.94 6.81 -2.55
CA SER A 311 -17.74 8.18 -2.06
C SER A 311 -16.95 9.07 -3.00
N HIS A 312 -16.09 8.50 -3.85
CA HIS A 312 -15.30 9.22 -4.86
C HIS A 312 -16.13 9.68 -6.07
N TYR A 313 -17.35 9.12 -6.26
CA TYR A 313 -18.24 9.44 -7.35
C TYR A 313 -19.33 10.47 -6.99
N GLU A 314 -19.13 11.22 -5.90
CA GLU A 314 -19.97 12.33 -5.47
C GLU A 314 -21.48 12.00 -5.41
N PRO A 315 -21.90 10.92 -4.71
CA PRO A 315 -23.31 10.63 -4.55
C PRO A 315 -24.01 11.77 -3.78
N LYS A 316 -25.30 12.02 -4.07
CA LYS A 316 -26.11 12.97 -3.29
C LYS A 316 -26.23 12.56 -1.81
N LEU A 317 -26.37 11.26 -1.57
CA LEU A 317 -26.44 10.68 -0.23
C LEU A 317 -26.03 9.21 -0.30
N LEU A 318 -25.10 8.81 0.53
CA LEU A 318 -24.70 7.40 0.71
C LEU A 318 -25.26 6.87 2.03
N ILE A 319 -26.13 5.85 1.95
CA ILE A 319 -26.79 5.25 3.12
C ILE A 319 -26.04 3.96 3.48
N LEU A 320 -25.46 3.92 4.68
CA LEU A 320 -24.74 2.80 5.24
C LEU A 320 -25.67 2.03 6.15
N PHE A 321 -26.15 0.86 5.70
CA PHE A 321 -27.11 0.03 6.44
C PHE A 321 -26.46 -1.26 6.91
N ASP A 322 -26.41 -1.51 8.21
CA ASP A 322 -25.86 -2.75 8.80
C ASP A 322 -26.51 -3.07 10.14
N ILE A 323 -26.44 -4.35 10.53
CA ILE A 323 -26.86 -4.84 11.84
C ILE A 323 -25.74 -4.76 12.90
N ALA A 324 -24.48 -4.73 12.48
CA ALA A 324 -23.31 -4.74 13.36
C ALA A 324 -22.98 -3.32 13.85
N GLU A 325 -23.50 -2.96 15.02
CA GLU A 325 -23.39 -1.60 15.59
C GLU A 325 -21.94 -1.11 15.68
N SER A 326 -21.07 -1.86 16.35
CA SER A 326 -19.67 -1.41 16.59
C SER A 326 -18.88 -1.25 15.31
N ALA A 327 -18.98 -2.20 14.36
CA ALA A 327 -18.31 -2.10 13.09
C ALA A 327 -18.88 -0.97 12.21
N LEU A 328 -20.19 -0.70 12.31
CA LEU A 328 -20.82 0.40 11.59
C LEU A 328 -20.39 1.76 12.15
N TYR A 329 -20.20 1.86 13.47
CA TYR A 329 -19.65 3.04 14.12
C TYR A 329 -18.20 3.33 13.66
N ASP A 330 -17.34 2.29 13.57
CA ASP A 330 -15.98 2.45 13.10
C ASP A 330 -15.94 3.00 11.66
N VAL A 331 -16.80 2.49 10.77
CA VAL A 331 -16.93 2.99 9.40
C VAL A 331 -17.43 4.45 9.39
N GLU A 332 -18.38 4.80 10.27
CA GLU A 332 -18.85 6.18 10.39
C GLU A 332 -17.74 7.15 10.79
N GLN A 333 -16.88 6.78 11.78
CA GLN A 333 -15.76 7.61 12.17
C GLN A 333 -14.73 7.76 11.04
N GLU A 334 -14.41 6.67 10.35
CA GLU A 334 -13.53 6.69 9.19
C GLU A 334 -14.03 7.68 8.12
N PHE A 335 -15.33 7.66 7.83
CA PHE A 335 -15.91 8.58 6.84
C PHE A 335 -15.87 10.04 7.28
N LYS A 336 -16.06 10.33 8.56
CA LYS A 336 -15.92 11.68 9.11
C LYS A 336 -14.49 12.23 8.99
N GLU A 337 -13.49 11.36 9.15
CA GLU A 337 -12.08 11.74 9.08
C GLU A 337 -11.55 11.84 7.65
N ASN A 338 -11.86 10.84 6.81
CA ASN A 338 -11.20 10.66 5.51
C ASN A 338 -12.09 10.96 4.29
N HIS A 339 -13.41 10.98 4.45
CA HIS A 339 -14.39 11.15 3.38
C HIS A 339 -15.43 12.25 3.67
N ALA A 340 -15.02 13.31 4.36
CA ALA A 340 -15.89 14.41 4.80
C ALA A 340 -16.62 15.13 3.64
N HIS A 341 -16.15 14.97 2.40
CA HIS A 341 -16.79 15.49 1.18
C HIS A 341 -18.07 14.72 0.80
N CYS A 342 -18.23 13.47 1.25
CA CYS A 342 -19.38 12.62 0.93
C CYS A 342 -20.44 12.72 2.02
N GLN A 343 -21.68 13.07 1.65
CA GLN A 343 -22.79 13.07 2.58
C GLN A 343 -23.21 11.62 2.88
N ILE A 344 -23.07 11.18 4.13
CA ILE A 344 -23.47 9.85 4.56
C ILE A 344 -24.66 9.88 5.50
N LYS A 345 -25.41 8.76 5.52
CA LYS A 345 -26.43 8.46 6.53
C LYS A 345 -26.25 7.04 7.04
N VAL A 346 -25.84 6.93 8.30
CA VAL A 346 -25.74 5.64 8.98
C VAL A 346 -27.10 5.19 9.48
N VAL A 347 -27.43 3.93 9.22
CA VAL A 347 -28.70 3.29 9.62
C VAL A 347 -28.40 1.93 10.25
N LEU A 348 -28.58 1.83 11.55
CA LEU A 348 -28.55 0.55 12.24
C LEU A 348 -29.86 -0.20 11.96
N GLY A 349 -29.75 -1.39 11.36
CA GLY A 349 -30.93 -2.18 10.99
C GLY A 349 -30.59 -3.56 10.45
N ASP A 350 -31.59 -4.43 10.46
CA ASP A 350 -31.54 -5.79 9.96
C ASP A 350 -32.34 -5.90 8.66
N VAL A 351 -31.77 -6.49 7.61
CA VAL A 351 -32.44 -6.73 6.32
C VAL A 351 -33.67 -7.64 6.45
N ARG A 352 -33.75 -8.47 7.47
CA ARG A 352 -34.87 -9.31 7.82
C ARG A 352 -36.06 -8.52 8.34
N ASN A 353 -35.84 -7.30 8.84
CA ASN A 353 -36.91 -6.46 9.40
C ASN A 353 -37.58 -5.64 8.28
N LYS A 354 -38.63 -6.21 7.71
CA LYS A 354 -39.46 -5.61 6.64
C LYS A 354 -39.94 -4.19 6.97
N LYS A 355 -40.29 -3.91 8.22
CA LYS A 355 -40.76 -2.59 8.66
C LYS A 355 -39.61 -1.57 8.58
N LYS A 356 -38.46 -1.91 9.14
CA LYS A 356 -37.27 -1.03 9.13
C LYS A 356 -36.80 -0.74 7.70
N VAL A 357 -36.73 -1.76 6.84
CA VAL A 357 -36.37 -1.59 5.42
C VAL A 357 -37.36 -0.65 4.71
N LYS A 358 -38.68 -0.84 4.89
CA LYS A 358 -39.69 0.06 4.32
C LYS A 358 -39.53 1.52 4.78
N GLU A 359 -39.24 1.74 6.07
CA GLU A 359 -38.99 3.07 6.63
C GLU A 359 -37.80 3.75 5.95
N VAL A 360 -36.69 3.03 5.74
CA VAL A 360 -35.48 3.54 5.07
C VAL A 360 -35.77 3.94 3.63
N PHE A 361 -36.42 3.06 2.86
CA PHE A 361 -36.75 3.35 1.47
C PHE A 361 -37.75 4.51 1.34
N LYS A 362 -38.73 4.61 2.24
CA LYS A 362 -39.66 5.74 2.28
C LYS A 362 -38.98 7.07 2.62
N ALA A 363 -38.05 7.06 3.59
CA ALA A 363 -37.38 8.24 4.08
C ALA A 363 -36.34 8.80 3.08
N PHE A 364 -35.55 7.92 2.46
CA PHE A 364 -34.39 8.32 1.68
C PHE A 364 -34.56 8.11 0.17
N LYS A 365 -35.48 7.27 -0.29
CA LYS A 365 -35.78 6.98 -1.70
C LYS A 365 -34.51 6.62 -2.49
N PRO A 366 -33.78 5.57 -2.13
CA PRO A 366 -32.58 5.18 -2.85
C PRO A 366 -32.88 4.86 -4.31
N GLN A 367 -32.01 5.30 -5.20
CA GLN A 367 -32.08 5.04 -6.64
C GLN A 367 -31.23 3.82 -7.03
N VAL A 368 -30.14 3.58 -6.29
CA VAL A 368 -29.27 2.43 -6.50
C VAL A 368 -29.09 1.70 -5.16
N VAL A 369 -29.16 0.37 -5.19
CA VAL A 369 -28.96 -0.49 -4.01
C VAL A 369 -27.83 -1.47 -4.30
N PHE A 370 -26.81 -1.48 -3.45
CA PHE A 370 -25.80 -2.54 -3.39
C PHE A 370 -26.10 -3.43 -2.17
N HIS A 371 -26.48 -4.66 -2.44
CA HIS A 371 -26.86 -5.61 -1.40
C HIS A 371 -25.72 -6.58 -1.11
N ALA A 372 -24.88 -6.25 -0.10
CA ALA A 372 -23.78 -7.08 0.38
C ALA A 372 -24.04 -7.72 1.76
N ALA A 373 -25.19 -7.46 2.39
CA ALA A 373 -25.57 -8.09 3.66
C ALA A 373 -25.85 -9.58 3.45
N ALA A 374 -25.08 -10.44 4.12
CA ALA A 374 -25.28 -11.89 4.11
C ALA A 374 -24.44 -12.56 5.22
N TYR A 375 -24.87 -13.72 5.68
CA TYR A 375 -24.01 -14.65 6.42
C TYR A 375 -23.20 -15.49 5.43
N LYS A 376 -21.87 -15.58 5.65
CA LYS A 376 -20.92 -16.18 4.69
C LYS A 376 -20.11 -17.37 5.21
N HIS A 377 -20.12 -17.61 6.52
CA HIS A 377 -19.27 -18.64 7.12
C HIS A 377 -19.95 -20.02 7.02
N VAL A 378 -19.42 -20.88 6.13
CA VAL A 378 -19.98 -22.20 5.86
C VAL A 378 -20.23 -23.03 7.12
N PRO A 379 -19.23 -23.24 8.03
CA PRO A 379 -19.47 -24.07 9.22
C PRO A 379 -20.56 -23.50 10.17
N MET A 380 -20.68 -22.17 10.23
CA MET A 380 -21.70 -21.54 11.03
C MET A 380 -23.11 -21.79 10.44
N MET A 381 -23.23 -21.69 9.12
CA MET A 381 -24.52 -21.87 8.45
C MET A 381 -24.92 -23.34 8.34
N GLU A 382 -24.00 -24.28 8.41
CA GLU A 382 -24.31 -25.70 8.61
C GLU A 382 -24.94 -25.96 9.99
N ASN A 383 -24.47 -25.24 11.02
CA ASN A 383 -24.99 -25.33 12.37
C ASN A 383 -26.30 -24.54 12.60
N TYR A 384 -26.49 -23.47 11.81
CA TYR A 384 -27.65 -22.56 11.95
C TYR A 384 -28.29 -22.28 10.58
N PRO A 385 -28.89 -23.30 9.93
CA PRO A 385 -29.47 -23.18 8.59
C PRO A 385 -30.61 -22.15 8.52
N GLU A 386 -31.38 -22.00 9.62
CA GLU A 386 -32.43 -20.99 9.73
C GLU A 386 -31.92 -19.56 9.58
N GLU A 387 -30.75 -19.27 10.14
CA GLU A 387 -30.13 -17.94 10.02
C GLU A 387 -29.69 -17.65 8.58
N ALA A 388 -29.14 -18.66 7.89
CA ALA A 388 -28.80 -18.54 6.48
C ALA A 388 -30.04 -18.26 5.62
N ILE A 389 -31.12 -18.98 5.86
CA ILE A 389 -32.37 -18.82 5.11
C ILE A 389 -33.00 -17.45 5.40
N GLN A 390 -33.11 -17.07 6.68
CA GLN A 390 -33.71 -15.80 7.06
C GLN A 390 -32.90 -14.59 6.49
N SER A 391 -31.59 -14.61 6.61
CA SER A 391 -30.76 -13.50 6.19
C SER A 391 -30.53 -13.49 4.68
N ASN A 392 -30.03 -14.61 4.11
CA ASN A 392 -29.58 -14.64 2.72
C ASN A 392 -30.76 -14.79 1.73
N VAL A 393 -31.84 -15.51 2.09
CA VAL A 393 -32.98 -15.73 1.21
C VAL A 393 -34.09 -14.71 1.48
N LEU A 394 -34.68 -14.76 2.70
CA LEU A 394 -35.81 -13.90 3.03
C LEU A 394 -35.44 -12.43 3.14
N GLY A 395 -34.23 -12.09 3.66
CA GLY A 395 -33.71 -10.75 3.72
C GLY A 395 -33.50 -10.16 2.32
N THR A 396 -32.96 -10.95 1.37
CA THR A 396 -32.84 -10.54 -0.04
C THR A 396 -34.18 -10.34 -0.69
N LYS A 397 -35.13 -11.25 -0.48
CA LYS A 397 -36.52 -11.10 -0.99
C LYS A 397 -37.17 -9.82 -0.46
N ILE A 398 -37.09 -9.54 0.84
CA ILE A 398 -37.69 -8.33 1.45
C ILE A 398 -37.11 -7.08 0.81
N LEU A 399 -35.78 -7.02 0.64
CA LEU A 399 -35.10 -5.87 0.02
C LEU A 399 -35.49 -5.70 -1.44
N ALA A 400 -35.50 -6.79 -2.22
CA ALA A 400 -35.83 -6.79 -3.63
C ALA A 400 -37.29 -6.34 -3.87
N ASP A 401 -38.25 -6.88 -3.13
CA ASP A 401 -39.68 -6.51 -3.21
C ASP A 401 -39.90 -5.04 -2.89
N ILE A 402 -39.23 -4.53 -1.84
CA ILE A 402 -39.34 -3.11 -1.45
C ILE A 402 -38.64 -2.22 -2.47
N ALA A 403 -37.53 -2.64 -3.07
CA ALA A 403 -36.85 -1.92 -4.14
C ALA A 403 -37.76 -1.72 -5.37
N VAL A 404 -38.50 -2.75 -5.77
CA VAL A 404 -39.50 -2.67 -6.85
C VAL A 404 -40.60 -1.68 -6.48
N LEU A 405 -41.19 -1.79 -5.27
CA LEU A 405 -42.24 -0.87 -4.81
C LEU A 405 -41.77 0.59 -4.73
N ALA A 406 -40.48 0.80 -4.37
CA ALA A 406 -39.85 2.12 -4.28
C ALA A 406 -39.35 2.64 -5.62
N LYS A 407 -39.45 1.86 -6.70
CA LYS A 407 -38.96 2.18 -8.04
C LYS A 407 -37.47 2.48 -8.07
N VAL A 408 -36.67 1.61 -7.47
CA VAL A 408 -35.21 1.69 -7.54
C VAL A 408 -34.74 1.42 -8.96
N ASP A 409 -33.79 2.20 -9.47
CA ASP A 409 -33.27 2.04 -10.83
C ASP A 409 -32.49 0.73 -10.98
N LYS A 410 -31.52 0.50 -10.07
CA LYS A 410 -30.63 -0.68 -10.09
C LYS A 410 -30.50 -1.31 -8.71
N PHE A 411 -30.56 -2.64 -8.67
CA PHE A 411 -30.33 -3.46 -7.50
C PHE A 411 -29.19 -4.45 -7.77
N VAL A 412 -28.00 -4.18 -7.22
CA VAL A 412 -26.81 -5.00 -7.42
C VAL A 412 -26.69 -5.98 -6.24
N PHE A 413 -26.84 -7.26 -6.53
CA PHE A 413 -26.77 -8.35 -5.56
C PHE A 413 -25.37 -8.97 -5.55
N VAL A 414 -24.68 -8.88 -4.41
CA VAL A 414 -23.37 -9.50 -4.21
C VAL A 414 -23.54 -10.96 -3.84
N SER A 415 -23.10 -11.87 -4.72
CA SER A 415 -23.10 -13.32 -4.53
C SER A 415 -21.67 -13.88 -4.43
N THR A 416 -21.51 -15.19 -4.56
CA THR A 416 -20.28 -15.92 -4.30
C THR A 416 -20.12 -17.11 -5.27
N ASP A 417 -18.88 -17.57 -5.48
CA ASP A 417 -18.54 -18.83 -6.13
C ASP A 417 -19.23 -20.06 -5.50
N LYS A 418 -19.50 -20.01 -4.18
CA LYS A 418 -20.15 -21.10 -3.43
C LYS A 418 -21.62 -21.29 -3.76
N ALA A 419 -22.23 -20.35 -4.48
CA ALA A 419 -23.57 -20.50 -5.04
C ALA A 419 -23.60 -21.41 -6.29
N VAL A 420 -22.43 -21.73 -6.87
CA VAL A 420 -22.28 -22.63 -8.02
C VAL A 420 -22.16 -24.06 -7.48
N ASN A 421 -23.00 -24.99 -7.99
CA ASN A 421 -23.05 -26.40 -7.54
C ASN A 421 -22.91 -26.50 -5.99
N PRO A 422 -23.81 -25.87 -5.22
CA PRO A 422 -23.59 -25.67 -3.77
C PRO A 422 -23.49 -27.02 -3.04
N THR A 423 -22.51 -27.12 -2.14
CA THR A 423 -22.29 -28.31 -1.30
C THR A 423 -22.63 -28.06 0.17
N ASN A 424 -23.17 -26.88 0.47
CA ASN A 424 -23.44 -26.41 1.81
C ASN A 424 -24.66 -25.48 1.85
N VAL A 425 -25.23 -25.30 3.04
CA VAL A 425 -26.42 -24.48 3.28
C VAL A 425 -26.16 -23.01 2.88
N MET A 426 -24.97 -22.46 3.20
CA MET A 426 -24.65 -21.08 2.88
C MET A 426 -24.67 -20.85 1.36
N GLY A 427 -23.98 -21.70 0.59
CA GLY A 427 -23.97 -21.62 -0.88
C GLY A 427 -25.35 -21.79 -1.48
N ALA A 428 -26.11 -22.78 -0.99
CA ALA A 428 -27.49 -23.03 -1.44
C ALA A 428 -28.43 -21.86 -1.12
N SER A 429 -28.29 -21.22 0.05
CA SER A 429 -29.10 -20.03 0.40
C SER A 429 -28.78 -18.83 -0.53
N LYS A 430 -27.51 -18.62 -0.90
CA LYS A 430 -27.13 -17.58 -1.87
C LYS A 430 -27.66 -17.90 -3.26
N ARG A 431 -27.62 -19.18 -3.68
CA ARG A 431 -28.16 -19.63 -4.96
C ARG A 431 -29.67 -19.44 -5.03
N ALA A 432 -30.42 -19.78 -3.98
CA ALA A 432 -31.88 -19.54 -3.91
C ALA A 432 -32.21 -18.04 -4.06
N ALA A 433 -31.40 -17.16 -3.43
CA ALA A 433 -31.53 -15.71 -3.57
C ALA A 433 -31.21 -15.22 -5.01
N GLU A 434 -30.17 -15.76 -5.67
CA GLU A 434 -29.88 -15.48 -7.09
C GLU A 434 -31.07 -15.85 -7.98
N MET A 435 -31.61 -17.06 -7.80
CA MET A 435 -32.75 -17.54 -8.57
C MET A 435 -33.98 -16.63 -8.38
N TYR A 436 -34.18 -16.12 -7.15
CA TYR A 436 -35.28 -15.19 -6.86
C TYR A 436 -35.12 -13.85 -7.59
N VAL A 437 -33.96 -13.19 -7.48
CA VAL A 437 -33.77 -11.87 -8.08
C VAL A 437 -33.77 -11.93 -9.62
N GLN A 438 -33.28 -13.03 -10.19
CA GLN A 438 -33.34 -13.26 -11.65
C GLN A 438 -34.80 -13.47 -12.14
N ALA A 439 -35.54 -14.36 -11.45
CA ALA A 439 -36.93 -14.61 -11.79
C ALA A 439 -37.81 -13.36 -11.63
N LEU A 440 -37.55 -12.56 -10.59
CA LEU A 440 -38.20 -11.27 -10.38
C LEU A 440 -37.90 -10.29 -11.50
N ASN A 441 -36.64 -10.17 -11.93
CA ASN A 441 -36.25 -9.31 -13.04
C ASN A 441 -37.00 -9.68 -14.33
N GLU A 442 -36.99 -10.97 -14.71
CA GLU A 442 -37.67 -11.44 -15.89
C GLU A 442 -39.21 -11.21 -15.84
N TYR A 443 -39.79 -11.42 -14.66
CA TYR A 443 -41.22 -11.15 -14.44
C TYR A 443 -41.56 -9.66 -14.66
N LEU A 444 -40.74 -8.76 -14.13
CA LEU A 444 -40.93 -7.31 -14.26
C LEU A 444 -40.73 -6.87 -15.70
N GLU A 445 -39.72 -7.35 -16.40
CA GLU A 445 -39.44 -7.04 -17.78
C GLU A 445 -40.61 -7.43 -18.71
N ARG A 446 -41.21 -8.61 -18.47
CA ARG A 446 -42.36 -9.08 -19.26
C ARG A 446 -43.65 -8.32 -18.95
N ASN A 447 -43.87 -7.88 -17.71
CA ASN A 447 -45.16 -7.32 -17.28
C ASN A 447 -45.13 -5.78 -17.14
N HIS A 448 -43.96 -5.16 -17.00
CA HIS A 448 -43.80 -3.71 -16.81
C HIS A 448 -42.84 -3.12 -17.85
N LYS A 449 -43.27 -3.06 -19.12
CA LYS A 449 -42.45 -2.65 -20.27
C LYS A 449 -41.89 -1.22 -20.22
N SER A 450 -42.50 -0.31 -19.45
CA SER A 450 -42.11 1.11 -19.43
C SER A 450 -41.05 1.46 -18.36
N TYR A 451 -41.04 0.75 -17.25
CA TYR A 451 -40.10 0.96 -16.16
C TYR A 451 -40.09 -0.24 -15.22
N HIS A 452 -38.89 -0.73 -14.90
CA HIS A 452 -38.70 -1.77 -13.86
C HIS A 452 -37.30 -1.63 -13.23
N THR A 453 -37.20 -2.08 -11.99
CA THR A 453 -35.91 -2.19 -11.30
C THR A 453 -35.06 -3.24 -11.99
N LYS A 454 -33.81 -2.88 -12.37
CA LYS A 454 -32.83 -3.79 -12.97
C LYS A 454 -32.11 -4.56 -11.87
N PHE A 455 -32.25 -5.86 -11.85
CA PHE A 455 -31.57 -6.73 -10.90
C PHE A 455 -30.31 -7.31 -11.52
N ILE A 456 -29.16 -7.05 -10.89
CA ILE A 456 -27.85 -7.41 -11.38
C ILE A 456 -27.18 -8.27 -10.31
N THR A 457 -26.68 -9.45 -10.65
CA THR A 457 -25.99 -10.35 -9.73
C THR A 457 -24.50 -10.39 -10.05
N THR A 458 -23.64 -10.40 -9.01
CA THR A 458 -22.19 -10.54 -9.17
C THR A 458 -21.68 -11.74 -8.39
N ARG A 459 -20.86 -12.59 -9.02
CA ARG A 459 -20.22 -13.76 -8.41
C ARG A 459 -18.71 -13.62 -8.44
N PHE A 460 -18.06 -13.84 -7.31
CA PHE A 460 -16.62 -13.92 -7.16
C PHE A 460 -16.23 -14.84 -6.00
N GLY A 461 -14.96 -15.26 -6.00
CA GLY A 461 -14.41 -16.16 -4.99
C GLY A 461 -14.01 -15.46 -3.70
N ASN A 462 -12.97 -15.99 -3.03
CA ASN A 462 -12.54 -15.42 -1.77
C ASN A 462 -11.83 -14.08 -1.98
N VAL A 463 -12.02 -13.17 -1.01
CA VAL A 463 -11.29 -11.89 -0.98
C VAL A 463 -10.23 -11.91 0.11
N LEU A 464 -9.06 -11.35 -0.21
CA LEU A 464 -7.89 -11.32 0.66
C LEU A 464 -8.15 -10.46 1.91
N GLY A 465 -7.75 -10.95 3.08
CA GLY A 465 -7.78 -10.17 4.31
C GLY A 465 -9.18 -9.88 4.87
N SER A 466 -10.25 -10.47 4.30
CA SER A 466 -11.60 -10.29 4.83
C SER A 466 -11.77 -10.91 6.23
N ASN A 467 -12.62 -10.30 7.05
CA ASN A 467 -12.89 -10.77 8.41
C ASN A 467 -13.27 -12.25 8.45
N GLY A 468 -12.62 -13.02 9.35
CA GLY A 468 -12.82 -14.45 9.53
C GLY A 468 -12.26 -15.33 8.40
N SER A 469 -11.47 -14.77 7.45
CA SER A 469 -10.83 -15.55 6.38
C SER A 469 -9.54 -16.23 6.85
N VAL A 470 -8.96 -17.05 5.97
CA VAL A 470 -7.78 -17.88 6.26
C VAL A 470 -6.53 -17.06 6.61
N ILE A 471 -6.32 -15.91 5.98
CA ILE A 471 -5.14 -15.07 6.21
C ILE A 471 -5.11 -14.49 7.64
N PRO A 472 -6.14 -13.82 8.16
CA PRO A 472 -6.22 -13.41 9.56
C PRO A 472 -6.06 -14.58 10.54
N LEU A 473 -6.63 -15.74 10.22
CA LEU A 473 -6.48 -16.94 11.06
C LEU A 473 -5.00 -17.37 11.13
N PHE A 474 -4.32 -17.50 9.99
CA PHE A 474 -2.93 -17.88 9.94
C PHE A 474 -2.02 -16.85 10.63
N LYS A 475 -2.25 -15.55 10.43
CA LYS A 475 -1.54 -14.48 11.16
C LYS A 475 -1.67 -14.68 12.67
N LYS A 476 -2.88 -14.93 13.16
CA LYS A 476 -3.12 -15.18 14.59
C LYS A 476 -2.40 -16.43 15.08
N GLN A 477 -2.44 -17.55 14.33
CA GLN A 477 -1.77 -18.79 14.70
C GLN A 477 -0.23 -18.61 14.71
N ILE A 478 0.34 -17.90 13.74
CA ILE A 478 1.78 -17.57 13.70
C ILE A 478 2.19 -16.74 14.92
N MET A 479 1.42 -15.72 15.27
CA MET A 479 1.69 -14.86 16.44
C MET A 479 1.68 -15.65 17.77
N HIS A 480 0.88 -16.73 17.86
CA HIS A 480 0.82 -17.60 19.05
C HIS A 480 1.85 -18.74 19.00
N GLY A 481 2.75 -18.80 18.00
CA GLY A 481 3.77 -19.85 17.87
C GLY A 481 3.27 -21.13 17.19
N GLY A 482 2.13 -21.11 16.54
CA GLY A 482 1.54 -22.23 15.82
C GLY A 482 0.72 -23.19 16.70
N PRO A 483 0.34 -24.38 16.18
CA PRO A 483 0.51 -24.79 14.78
C PRO A 483 -0.41 -24.02 13.84
N ILE A 484 -0.08 -23.97 12.53
CA ILE A 484 -1.02 -23.55 11.50
C ILE A 484 -1.91 -24.74 11.11
N THR A 485 -3.22 -24.51 11.05
CA THR A 485 -4.19 -25.53 10.66
C THR A 485 -4.67 -25.33 9.24
N VAL A 486 -4.41 -26.31 8.36
CA VAL A 486 -4.90 -26.39 6.98
C VAL A 486 -5.90 -27.55 6.91
N THR A 487 -7.03 -27.37 6.22
CA THR A 487 -8.07 -28.41 6.19
C THR A 487 -7.68 -29.61 5.32
N HIS A 488 -6.96 -29.40 4.20
CA HIS A 488 -6.49 -30.50 3.36
C HIS A 488 -5.23 -30.06 2.58
N PRO A 489 -4.25 -30.97 2.33
CA PRO A 489 -3.01 -30.63 1.60
C PRO A 489 -3.26 -30.07 0.19
N GLU A 490 -4.25 -30.60 -0.52
CA GLU A 490 -4.56 -30.23 -1.90
C GLU A 490 -5.64 -29.15 -2.04
N ILE A 491 -6.11 -28.57 -0.94
CA ILE A 491 -7.17 -27.56 -1.00
C ILE A 491 -6.67 -26.31 -1.71
N THR A 492 -7.44 -25.85 -2.70
CA THR A 492 -7.17 -24.61 -3.42
C THR A 492 -8.30 -23.61 -3.25
N ARG A 493 -7.98 -22.33 -3.35
CA ARG A 493 -8.96 -21.24 -3.38
C ARG A 493 -8.53 -20.18 -4.37
N TYR A 494 -9.52 -19.55 -4.98
CA TYR A 494 -9.30 -18.33 -5.73
C TYR A 494 -9.23 -17.14 -4.77
N PHE A 495 -8.37 -16.17 -5.09
CA PHE A 495 -8.23 -14.96 -4.31
C PHE A 495 -8.23 -13.71 -5.17
N MET A 496 -8.87 -12.68 -4.65
CA MET A 496 -8.94 -11.34 -5.22
C MET A 496 -8.75 -10.32 -4.10
N THR A 497 -8.26 -9.13 -4.39
CA THR A 497 -8.23 -8.06 -3.37
C THR A 497 -9.64 -7.49 -3.15
N ILE A 498 -9.92 -6.97 -1.96
CA ILE A 498 -11.22 -6.36 -1.66
C ILE A 498 -11.49 -5.15 -2.57
N PRO A 499 -10.52 -4.22 -2.78
CA PRO A 499 -10.71 -3.11 -3.73
C PRO A 499 -10.99 -3.56 -5.15
N GLU A 500 -10.28 -4.58 -5.67
CA GLU A 500 -10.51 -5.14 -7.00
C GLU A 500 -11.94 -5.70 -7.13
N ALA A 501 -12.38 -6.52 -6.16
CA ALA A 501 -13.73 -7.07 -6.16
C ALA A 501 -14.79 -5.96 -6.19
N CYS A 502 -14.63 -4.92 -5.38
CA CYS A 502 -15.58 -3.82 -5.31
C CYS A 502 -15.62 -2.99 -6.60
N GLN A 503 -14.46 -2.73 -7.22
CA GLN A 503 -14.40 -2.07 -8.53
C GLN A 503 -15.17 -2.86 -9.59
N LEU A 504 -14.97 -4.20 -9.65
CA LEU A 504 -15.68 -5.05 -10.59
C LEU A 504 -17.19 -5.13 -10.29
N VAL A 505 -17.61 -5.04 -9.01
CA VAL A 505 -19.03 -4.94 -8.63
C VAL A 505 -19.63 -3.62 -9.12
N LEU A 506 -18.93 -2.50 -9.01
CA LEU A 506 -19.37 -1.21 -9.52
C LEU A 506 -19.49 -1.24 -11.05
N GLU A 507 -18.50 -1.78 -11.74
CA GLU A 507 -18.50 -1.92 -13.20
C GLU A 507 -19.66 -2.81 -13.69
N ALA A 508 -19.85 -3.98 -13.06
CA ALA A 508 -20.97 -4.86 -13.36
C ALA A 508 -22.33 -4.18 -13.10
N GLY A 509 -22.43 -3.41 -12.02
CA GLY A 509 -23.64 -2.64 -11.68
C GLY A 509 -24.00 -1.62 -12.75
N ILE A 510 -23.02 -1.05 -13.44
CA ILE A 510 -23.24 -0.05 -14.47
C ILE A 510 -23.56 -0.70 -15.81
N MET A 511 -22.78 -1.72 -16.22
CA MET A 511 -22.98 -2.38 -17.49
C MET A 511 -24.23 -3.27 -17.53
N GLY A 512 -24.77 -3.66 -16.36
CA GLY A 512 -25.93 -4.54 -16.27
C GLY A 512 -27.23 -3.87 -16.72
N GLU A 513 -27.98 -4.59 -17.55
CA GLU A 513 -29.30 -4.17 -18.05
C GLU A 513 -30.45 -4.88 -17.35
N GLY A 514 -30.14 -5.86 -16.47
CA GLY A 514 -31.06 -6.62 -15.63
C GLY A 514 -31.14 -8.10 -16.01
N GLY A 515 -31.13 -8.96 -14.99
CA GLY A 515 -31.20 -10.42 -15.14
C GLY A 515 -29.85 -11.12 -15.27
N GLU A 516 -28.74 -10.38 -15.47
CA GLU A 516 -27.43 -10.97 -15.67
C GLU A 516 -26.81 -11.45 -14.35
N ILE A 517 -26.00 -12.51 -14.47
CA ILE A 517 -25.04 -12.93 -13.44
C ILE A 517 -23.63 -12.66 -13.98
N PHE A 518 -22.98 -11.65 -13.45
CA PHE A 518 -21.61 -11.32 -13.75
C PHE A 518 -20.65 -12.17 -12.93
N VAL A 519 -19.77 -12.89 -13.61
CA VAL A 519 -18.73 -13.73 -13.01
C VAL A 519 -17.38 -13.09 -13.24
N PHE A 520 -16.63 -12.89 -12.15
CA PHE A 520 -15.33 -12.25 -12.23
C PHE A 520 -14.22 -13.27 -12.48
N ASP A 521 -13.27 -12.89 -13.32
CA ASP A 521 -12.07 -13.68 -13.54
C ASP A 521 -11.20 -13.68 -12.28
N MET A 522 -11.12 -14.82 -11.62
CA MET A 522 -10.37 -15.00 -10.38
C MET A 522 -8.90 -15.41 -10.60
N GLY A 523 -8.48 -15.67 -11.88
CA GLY A 523 -7.18 -16.20 -12.28
C GLY A 523 -6.88 -17.58 -11.74
N GLU A 524 -5.60 -17.84 -11.43
CA GLU A 524 -5.16 -19.15 -11.00
C GLU A 524 -5.53 -19.43 -9.52
N PRO A 525 -5.98 -20.66 -9.20
CA PRO A 525 -6.26 -21.05 -7.83
C PRO A 525 -4.95 -21.25 -7.04
N ILE A 526 -4.96 -20.91 -5.78
CA ILE A 526 -3.80 -20.96 -4.89
C ILE A 526 -3.97 -22.09 -3.88
N LYS A 527 -2.95 -22.95 -3.74
CA LYS A 527 -2.92 -23.97 -2.70
C LYS A 527 -2.80 -23.30 -1.32
N ILE A 528 -3.72 -23.63 -0.41
CA ILE A 528 -3.74 -23.05 0.94
C ILE A 528 -2.50 -23.47 1.75
N LEU A 529 -1.95 -24.65 1.49
CA LEU A 529 -0.72 -25.12 2.09
C LEU A 529 0.47 -24.22 1.71
N ASP A 530 0.59 -23.84 0.44
CA ASP A 530 1.68 -22.98 -0.03
C ASP A 530 1.54 -21.56 0.53
N LEU A 531 0.31 -21.07 0.64
CA LEU A 531 -0.02 -19.82 1.31
C LEU A 531 0.45 -19.84 2.78
N ALA A 532 0.15 -20.93 3.51
CA ALA A 532 0.56 -21.11 4.92
C ALA A 532 2.09 -21.08 5.05
N LYS A 533 2.80 -21.84 4.21
CA LYS A 533 4.27 -21.89 4.21
C LYS A 533 4.89 -20.52 3.94
N LYS A 534 4.40 -19.80 2.93
CA LYS A 534 4.86 -18.44 2.61
C LYS A 534 4.60 -17.45 3.76
N MET A 535 3.46 -17.55 4.44
CA MET A 535 3.17 -16.69 5.59
C MET A 535 4.09 -16.95 6.78
N ILE A 536 4.46 -18.22 7.06
CA ILE A 536 5.45 -18.56 8.09
C ILE A 536 6.80 -17.92 7.73
N GLN A 537 7.27 -18.09 6.50
CA GLN A 537 8.54 -17.56 6.04
C GLN A 537 8.58 -16.02 6.07
N LEU A 538 7.50 -15.34 5.63
CA LEU A 538 7.38 -13.88 5.71
C LEU A 538 7.42 -13.36 7.15
N SER A 539 7.03 -14.17 8.14
CA SER A 539 7.14 -13.82 9.56
C SER A 539 8.56 -14.07 10.15
N GLY A 540 9.54 -14.41 9.31
CA GLY A 540 10.91 -14.73 9.73
C GLY A 540 11.05 -16.06 10.47
N LYS A 541 10.05 -16.96 10.34
CA LYS A 541 10.01 -18.28 10.98
C LYS A 541 10.27 -19.39 9.97
N LYS A 542 10.76 -20.52 10.44
CA LYS A 542 11.01 -21.71 9.61
C LYS A 542 9.83 -22.66 9.68
N VAL A 543 9.42 -23.17 8.52
CA VAL A 543 8.36 -24.19 8.42
C VAL A 543 8.85 -25.47 9.10
N ASP A 544 7.97 -26.09 9.85
CA ASP A 544 8.14 -27.35 10.60
C ASP A 544 9.12 -27.29 11.78
N SER A 545 10.13 -26.41 11.76
CA SER A 545 11.04 -26.25 12.91
C SER A 545 10.50 -25.27 13.95
N ASP A 546 10.06 -24.07 13.51
CA ASP A 546 9.52 -23.06 14.42
C ASP A 546 7.99 -23.13 14.49
N ILE A 547 7.34 -23.36 13.35
CA ILE A 547 5.88 -23.45 13.25
C ILE A 547 5.51 -24.67 12.41
N LYS A 548 4.78 -25.60 13.01
CA LYS A 548 4.25 -26.79 12.34
C LYS A 548 2.99 -26.46 11.55
N VAL A 549 2.81 -27.13 10.40
CA VAL A 549 1.55 -27.17 9.67
C VAL A 549 0.85 -28.48 9.94
N VAL A 550 -0.40 -28.42 10.40
CA VAL A 550 -1.20 -29.62 10.72
C VAL A 550 -2.46 -29.65 9.86
N PHE A 551 -2.94 -30.84 9.54
CA PHE A 551 -4.15 -31.04 8.74
C PHE A 551 -5.31 -31.44 9.65
N SER A 552 -6.44 -30.69 9.55
CA SER A 552 -7.63 -30.92 10.37
C SER A 552 -8.70 -31.79 9.71
N GLY A 553 -8.57 -32.09 8.42
CA GLY A 553 -9.65 -32.64 7.59
C GLY A 553 -10.56 -31.53 7.06
N LEU A 554 -11.27 -31.81 5.95
CA LEU A 554 -12.28 -30.89 5.41
C LEU A 554 -13.40 -30.67 6.41
N ARG A 555 -13.85 -29.42 6.51
CA ARG A 555 -14.98 -29.04 7.36
C ARG A 555 -16.30 -29.42 6.70
N GLU A 556 -17.38 -29.48 7.47
CA GLU A 556 -18.73 -29.71 6.93
C GLU A 556 -19.05 -28.68 5.83
N GLY A 557 -19.54 -29.17 4.69
CA GLY A 557 -19.90 -28.38 3.53
C GLY A 557 -18.73 -27.82 2.72
N GLU A 558 -17.45 -28.07 3.10
CA GLU A 558 -16.29 -27.51 2.43
C GLU A 558 -15.92 -28.28 1.16
N LYS A 559 -15.75 -27.56 0.02
CA LYS A 559 -15.24 -28.10 -1.22
C LYS A 559 -13.70 -28.17 -1.21
N LEU A 560 -13.13 -29.20 -1.85
CA LEU A 560 -11.70 -29.27 -2.09
C LEU A 560 -11.27 -28.19 -3.10
N TYR A 561 -12.04 -28.04 -4.18
CA TYR A 561 -11.87 -27.05 -5.26
C TYR A 561 -13.16 -26.26 -5.41
N GLU A 562 -13.07 -24.94 -5.59
CA GLU A 562 -14.21 -24.07 -5.88
C GLU A 562 -14.39 -23.89 -7.39
N GLU A 563 -15.64 -23.75 -7.82
CA GLU A 563 -16.03 -23.57 -9.22
C GLU A 563 -16.61 -22.17 -9.42
N LEU A 564 -16.29 -21.54 -10.53
CA LEU A 564 -16.83 -20.21 -10.86
C LEU A 564 -18.10 -20.29 -11.72
N LEU A 565 -18.25 -21.39 -12.46
CA LEU A 565 -19.35 -21.65 -13.39
C LEU A 565 -19.86 -23.07 -13.19
N ASN A 566 -21.15 -23.29 -13.42
CA ASN A 566 -21.75 -24.61 -13.50
C ASN A 566 -21.53 -25.18 -14.91
N ASP A 567 -21.49 -26.52 -15.05
CA ASP A 567 -21.34 -27.22 -16.33
C ASP A 567 -22.43 -26.88 -17.35
N PHE A 568 -23.59 -26.42 -16.90
CA PHE A 568 -24.73 -26.02 -17.73
C PHE A 568 -24.78 -24.51 -18.02
N GLU A 569 -23.89 -23.71 -17.43
CA GLU A 569 -23.82 -22.26 -17.65
C GLU A 569 -22.92 -21.96 -18.85
N THR A 570 -23.48 -21.39 -19.93
CA THR A 570 -22.68 -20.84 -21.03
C THR A 570 -22.23 -19.42 -20.68
N VAL A 571 -21.11 -19.01 -21.26
CA VAL A 571 -20.46 -17.74 -20.92
C VAL A 571 -20.53 -16.77 -22.09
N LYS A 572 -21.01 -15.56 -21.85
CA LYS A 572 -20.91 -14.44 -22.80
C LYS A 572 -19.79 -13.50 -22.34
N ILE A 573 -18.92 -13.13 -23.28
CA ILE A 573 -17.83 -12.17 -23.04
C ILE A 573 -18.42 -10.77 -22.98
N THR A 574 -17.91 -9.93 -22.06
CA THR A 574 -18.24 -8.50 -21.99
C THR A 574 -17.12 -7.66 -22.61
N HIS A 575 -17.31 -6.34 -22.69
CA HIS A 575 -16.23 -5.43 -23.08
C HIS A 575 -15.09 -5.36 -22.05
N HIS A 576 -15.35 -5.80 -20.81
CA HIS A 576 -14.35 -5.83 -19.76
C HIS A 576 -13.68 -7.21 -19.67
N PRO A 577 -12.34 -7.31 -19.82
CA PRO A 577 -11.65 -8.61 -19.96
C PRO A 577 -11.79 -9.53 -18.72
N LYS A 578 -12.04 -8.96 -17.54
CA LYS A 578 -12.17 -9.71 -16.29
C LYS A 578 -13.62 -9.94 -15.86
N ILE A 579 -14.60 -9.56 -16.66
CA ILE A 579 -16.03 -9.74 -16.36
C ILE A 579 -16.67 -10.55 -17.47
N LYS A 580 -17.30 -11.66 -17.10
CA LYS A 580 -18.07 -12.53 -17.99
C LYS A 580 -19.52 -12.58 -17.51
N ILE A 581 -20.46 -12.88 -18.39
CA ILE A 581 -21.87 -13.08 -18.03
C ILE A 581 -22.18 -14.57 -18.11
N ALA A 582 -22.63 -15.16 -16.99
CA ALA A 582 -23.16 -16.50 -16.99
C ALA A 582 -24.61 -16.46 -17.51
N GLN A 583 -24.90 -17.24 -18.53
CA GLN A 583 -26.24 -17.42 -19.06
C GLN A 583 -26.93 -18.58 -18.31
N VAL A 584 -27.91 -18.24 -17.52
CA VAL A 584 -28.71 -19.20 -16.73
C VAL A 584 -30.15 -19.10 -17.20
N LEU A 585 -30.81 -20.23 -17.37
CA LEU A 585 -32.25 -20.24 -17.65
C LEU A 585 -33.01 -19.83 -16.40
N PRO A 586 -33.77 -18.73 -16.40
CA PRO A 586 -34.50 -18.29 -15.24
C PRO A 586 -35.67 -19.22 -14.92
N SER A 587 -35.90 -19.41 -13.63
CA SER A 587 -37.08 -20.14 -13.14
C SER A 587 -38.33 -19.25 -13.17
N SER A 588 -39.53 -19.84 -13.26
CA SER A 588 -40.76 -19.07 -13.17
C SER A 588 -40.87 -18.34 -11.84
N TYR A 589 -41.09 -17.00 -11.89
CA TYR A 589 -41.21 -16.13 -10.71
C TYR A 589 -42.24 -16.67 -9.71
N HIS A 590 -43.46 -16.99 -10.14
CA HIS A 590 -44.53 -17.47 -9.25
C HIS A 590 -44.15 -18.76 -8.55
N LYS A 591 -43.41 -19.67 -9.23
CA LYS A 591 -42.93 -20.92 -8.61
C LYS A 591 -41.89 -20.62 -7.51
N ILE A 592 -40.87 -19.81 -7.81
CA ILE A 592 -39.80 -19.49 -6.86
C ILE A 592 -40.34 -18.66 -5.69
N ASP A 593 -41.17 -17.66 -5.97
CA ASP A 593 -41.78 -16.80 -4.95
C ASP A 593 -42.60 -17.64 -3.96
N GLY A 594 -43.50 -18.50 -4.47
CA GLY A 594 -44.28 -19.40 -3.62
C GLY A 594 -43.43 -20.36 -2.81
N GLN A 595 -42.38 -20.93 -3.36
CA GLN A 595 -41.43 -21.80 -2.63
C GLN A 595 -40.66 -21.02 -1.53
N ILE A 596 -40.26 -19.78 -1.80
CA ILE A 596 -39.57 -18.96 -0.78
C ILE A 596 -40.54 -18.51 0.33
N GLU A 597 -41.78 -18.22 0.02
CA GLU A 597 -42.77 -17.87 1.03
C GLU A 597 -43.05 -18.99 2.04
N LEU A 598 -42.93 -20.26 1.61
CA LEU A 598 -43.02 -21.40 2.51
C LEU A 598 -41.98 -21.37 3.63
N PHE A 599 -40.78 -20.80 3.39
CA PHE A 599 -39.78 -20.64 4.44
C PHE A 599 -40.29 -19.84 5.64
N MET A 600 -41.16 -18.84 5.43
CA MET A 600 -41.71 -18.04 6.54
C MET A 600 -42.44 -18.93 7.57
N ASN A 601 -43.14 -19.97 7.07
CA ASN A 601 -43.82 -20.92 7.93
C ASN A 601 -42.87 -21.97 8.50
N LEU A 602 -41.88 -22.42 7.73
CA LEU A 602 -40.94 -23.46 8.17
C LEU A 602 -39.96 -22.94 9.24
N VAL A 603 -39.53 -21.69 9.14
CA VAL A 603 -38.65 -21.05 10.14
C VAL A 603 -39.34 -21.02 11.52
N THR A 604 -40.64 -20.83 11.59
CA THR A 604 -41.38 -20.82 12.86
C THR A 604 -41.51 -22.22 13.51
N LYS A 605 -41.36 -23.29 12.72
CA LYS A 605 -41.45 -24.69 13.20
C LYS A 605 -40.15 -25.23 13.79
N ASN A 606 -39.03 -24.52 13.61
CA ASN A 606 -37.68 -24.88 14.08
C ASN A 606 -37.20 -26.29 13.67
N SER A 607 -37.63 -26.81 12.51
CA SER A 607 -37.13 -28.07 11.96
C SER A 607 -36.05 -27.84 10.93
N GLU A 608 -34.77 -27.95 11.34
CA GLU A 608 -33.60 -27.74 10.45
C GLU A 608 -33.63 -28.67 9.23
N ASN A 609 -34.01 -29.96 9.43
CA ASN A 609 -34.09 -30.90 8.32
C ASN A 609 -35.18 -30.53 7.31
N GLU A 610 -36.35 -30.06 7.76
CA GLU A 610 -37.39 -29.58 6.85
C GLU A 610 -36.94 -28.33 6.08
N LEU A 611 -36.27 -27.39 6.76
CA LEU A 611 -35.71 -26.20 6.12
C LEU A 611 -34.70 -26.54 5.01
N VAL A 612 -33.75 -27.44 5.33
CA VAL A 612 -32.71 -27.83 4.35
C VAL A 612 -33.29 -28.70 3.24
N SER A 613 -34.22 -29.61 3.56
CA SER A 613 -34.96 -30.40 2.54
C SER A 613 -35.68 -29.46 1.57
N HIS A 614 -36.38 -28.45 2.08
CA HIS A 614 -37.07 -27.49 1.23
C HIS A 614 -36.09 -26.61 0.42
N LEU A 615 -34.92 -26.26 0.99
CA LEU A 615 -33.87 -25.57 0.26
C LEU A 615 -33.33 -26.41 -0.94
N LYS A 616 -33.22 -27.74 -0.79
CA LYS A 616 -32.89 -28.66 -1.88
C LYS A 616 -33.96 -28.73 -2.97
N VAL A 617 -35.23 -28.55 -2.63
CA VAL A 617 -36.32 -28.44 -3.62
C VAL A 617 -36.19 -27.16 -4.45
N ILE A 618 -35.78 -26.05 -3.83
CA ILE A 618 -35.58 -24.77 -4.54
C ILE A 618 -34.32 -24.81 -5.39
N VAL A 619 -33.23 -25.41 -4.87
CA VAL A 619 -31.92 -25.53 -5.49
C VAL A 619 -31.58 -26.98 -5.73
N PRO A 620 -32.06 -27.59 -6.83
CA PRO A 620 -31.89 -29.02 -7.10
C PRO A 620 -30.43 -29.46 -7.24
N GLU A 621 -29.53 -28.54 -7.65
CA GLU A 621 -28.08 -28.77 -7.76
C GLU A 621 -27.37 -28.80 -6.38
N TYR A 622 -28.07 -28.56 -5.27
CA TYR A 622 -27.49 -28.62 -3.94
C TYR A 622 -27.29 -30.06 -3.49
N ILE A 623 -26.04 -30.53 -3.47
CA ILE A 623 -25.65 -31.84 -2.94
C ILE A 623 -24.71 -31.61 -1.75
N SER A 624 -25.11 -32.09 -0.57
CA SER A 624 -24.36 -31.89 0.67
C SER A 624 -23.02 -32.64 0.65
N ASN A 625 -21.92 -31.97 1.00
CA ASN A 625 -20.60 -32.61 1.09
C ASN A 625 -20.12 -32.61 2.54
N SER A 626 -19.79 -33.79 3.07
CA SER A 626 -19.31 -33.97 4.46
C SER A 626 -20.20 -33.28 5.51
N SER A 627 -21.51 -33.14 5.25
CA SER A 627 -22.48 -32.43 6.09
C SER A 627 -23.48 -33.44 6.71
N ARG A 628 -23.97 -33.09 7.88
CA ARG A 628 -25.06 -33.84 8.53
C ARG A 628 -26.34 -33.94 7.69
N PHE A 629 -26.51 -33.02 6.74
CA PHE A 629 -27.64 -32.99 5.80
C PHE A 629 -27.48 -33.89 4.57
N GLY A 630 -26.36 -34.64 4.45
CA GLY A 630 -26.16 -35.63 3.40
C GLY A 630 -27.19 -36.77 3.38
N VAL A 631 -27.84 -37.02 4.50
CA VAL A 631 -28.94 -37.99 4.57
C VAL A 631 -30.16 -37.55 3.73
N LEU A 632 -30.34 -36.24 3.52
CA LEU A 632 -31.42 -35.66 2.73
C LEU A 632 -31.18 -35.76 1.21
N ASP A 633 -29.95 -36.03 0.77
CA ASP A 633 -29.61 -36.21 -0.67
C ASP A 633 -30.18 -37.52 -1.24
N ARG A 634 -30.52 -38.47 -0.39
CA ARG A 634 -31.05 -39.78 -0.79
C ARG A 634 -32.58 -39.83 -0.88
N LEU A 635 -33.25 -38.74 -0.49
CA LEU A 635 -34.71 -38.64 -0.45
C LEU A 635 -35.29 -37.89 -1.66
N ASN A 636 -34.44 -37.31 -2.50
CA ASN A 636 -34.74 -36.62 -3.76
C ASN A 636 -34.17 -37.44 -4.92
#